data_e59cb8af61678e79e0acc367629bca3a
#
_entry.id   e59cb8af61678e79e0acc367629bca3a
#
_cell.length_a   1.000
_cell.length_b   1.000
_cell.length_c   1.000
_cell.angle_alpha   90.00
_cell.angle_beta   90.00
_cell.angle_gamma   90.00
#
_symmetry.space_group_name_H-M   'P 1'
#
loop_
_entity.id
_entity.type
_entity.pdbx_description
1 polymer ?
#
loop_
_entity_poly.entity_id
_entity_poly.type
_entity_poly.pdbx_seq_one_letter_code
_entity_poly.pdbx_strand_id
1 'polypeptide(L)'
;LNFNDRKESYPRLYIPSKIEKDVLLSPDTSDAPDINHSKKSTIKKINPLFYNKQPHSGNHFCAIVGTEYVLKIIALRQSLIQNSQKFTLWICCIDSFAYSVLKEMNLNNVNLLQVDDIEDANLKAIKRNRAVNEYCWTLKSVLIEYLLVNYDLPSVLYCDSDLYFFSDPNTIFEEWGDNSIYLCPQRDRDWVEEKYGKYQAGLIGFKNDFYGLKSVRWWKDKCLDWCSANPDNGRFGDQKYLDFIPIYFPKVKISRNLGINAAPWNCIYNNNYKIDKNQSAVYIETDKLVVYHFACITIFNEKDFDLWSLGEISIPNNILNHIYTPYLEQIQFTLKKSTEKLGETAKRLLSVKDINEAQTLYKDSQLRRKMNQSNHFMNYSMIISQKRLIQGLTCYYSLESHGTNFTVWICCMDNLTYQILTNLKLKHAILIHVKDIENQELLNIKNERSLQEYCWTLKAPLCLHILNHYSEVDHIIYCDADMFFFAKPNIILDEWWKYSVFLCPQRGTTELENVHGMYQAGLIGFKNDQNSKDILTWWKDKCLEYCKDVYDIEMNRWGDQKYLNHIPDLFSNIKIMTQKGINTAPWNLILNNHSSITKTESKIFIDQDELITFHFGSMKIINPNEFDLWKQEHVEIDQSILEYIYIPYIEKIRNTCRILQNVFSLTPLFAGQLDKSSVKNYFQYPTSHFR
;
A
#
# COMPACT_ATOMS: atom_id res chain seq x y z
N LEU A 1 49.13 10.85 -9.94
CA LEU A 1 49.25 10.05 -11.15
C LEU A 1 47.96 10.20 -11.94
N ASN A 2 48.09 10.75 -13.12
CA ASN A 2 47.05 11.19 -14.07
C ASN A 2 45.97 10.16 -14.33
N PHE A 3 44.72 10.55 -14.16
CA PHE A 3 43.57 9.94 -14.79
C PHE A 3 43.04 10.93 -15.86
N ASN A 4 43.52 10.75 -17.07
CA ASN A 4 42.87 11.24 -18.29
C ASN A 4 42.86 10.08 -19.28
N ASP A 5 41.72 9.99 -19.99
CA ASP A 5 41.44 9.08 -21.10
C ASP A 5 40.91 7.68 -20.76
N ARG A 6 39.64 7.59 -20.40
CA ARG A 6 38.76 6.53 -20.87
C ARG A 6 37.57 7.15 -21.59
N LYS A 7 37.60 7.12 -22.90
CA LYS A 7 36.44 7.35 -23.77
C LYS A 7 35.45 6.21 -23.53
N GLU A 8 34.34 6.49 -22.87
CA GLU A 8 33.23 5.55 -22.71
C GLU A 8 32.60 5.29 -24.08
N SER A 9 32.67 4.05 -24.52
CA SER A 9 32.04 3.56 -25.74
C SER A 9 30.65 3.02 -25.43
N TYR A 10 29.62 3.80 -25.73
CA TYR A 10 28.29 3.23 -25.95
C TYR A 10 28.29 2.39 -27.23
N PRO A 11 27.46 1.32 -27.33
CA PRO A 11 27.38 0.52 -28.53
C PRO A 11 27.04 1.45 -29.72
N ARG A 12 27.92 1.44 -30.72
CA ARG A 12 27.84 2.28 -31.91
C ARG A 12 26.58 1.92 -32.70
N LEU A 13 25.56 2.76 -32.60
CA LEU A 13 24.65 2.95 -33.71
C LEU A 13 25.45 3.61 -34.84
N TYR A 14 25.50 2.97 -35.99
CA TYR A 14 26.20 3.37 -37.18
C TYR A 14 25.89 4.83 -37.54
N ILE A 15 26.89 5.72 -37.49
CA ILE A 15 26.76 7.13 -37.89
C ILE A 15 27.48 7.33 -39.22
N PRO A 16 26.83 7.75 -40.28
CA PRO A 16 27.50 8.25 -41.48
C PRO A 16 28.15 9.59 -41.18
N SER A 17 29.42 9.74 -41.49
CA SER A 17 30.21 10.96 -41.35
C SER A 17 29.80 11.99 -42.39
N LYS A 18 29.59 13.25 -41.94
CA LYS A 18 29.37 14.52 -42.61
C LYS A 18 27.93 14.97 -42.65
N ILE A 19 27.60 15.90 -41.77
CA ILE A 19 26.56 16.93 -42.00
C ILE A 19 27.20 18.28 -41.70
N GLU A 20 27.12 19.14 -42.67
CA GLU A 20 27.55 20.54 -42.66
C GLU A 20 26.74 21.33 -41.62
N LYS A 21 27.43 22.30 -40.98
CA LYS A 21 26.79 23.33 -40.14
C LYS A 21 25.91 24.20 -41.03
N ASP A 22 24.79 24.60 -40.47
CA ASP A 22 23.81 25.59 -40.92
C ASP A 22 22.46 24.98 -41.32
N VAL A 23 21.57 24.84 -40.35
CA VAL A 23 20.17 25.33 -40.38
C VAL A 23 19.67 25.37 -38.95
N LEU A 24 19.80 26.50 -38.30
CA LEU A 24 18.91 26.91 -37.20
C LEU A 24 17.53 27.16 -37.82
N LEU A 25 16.67 26.16 -37.75
CA LEU A 25 15.25 26.37 -38.06
C LEU A 25 14.68 27.23 -36.94
N SER A 26 14.46 28.51 -37.22
CA SER A 26 13.50 29.33 -36.49
C SER A 26 12.17 28.57 -36.47
N PRO A 27 11.44 28.55 -35.33
CA PRO A 27 10.15 27.90 -35.24
C PRO A 27 9.23 28.58 -36.26
N ASP A 28 8.85 27.86 -37.31
CA ASP A 28 7.90 28.34 -38.29
C ASP A 28 6.57 28.51 -37.56
N THR A 29 6.10 29.75 -37.47
CA THR A 29 4.84 30.11 -36.81
C THR A 29 3.61 29.53 -37.52
N SER A 30 3.81 28.90 -38.68
CA SER A 30 2.76 28.18 -39.43
C SER A 30 2.26 26.91 -38.78
N ASP A 31 3.01 26.33 -37.79
CA ASP A 31 2.62 25.13 -37.08
C ASP A 31 1.80 25.42 -35.80
N ALA A 32 1.45 26.65 -35.50
CA ALA A 32 0.49 27.00 -34.47
C ALA A 32 -0.88 26.45 -34.79
N PRO A 33 -1.54 25.73 -33.86
CA PRO A 33 -2.81 25.05 -34.17
C PRO A 33 -3.91 26.05 -34.55
N ASP A 34 -4.47 25.89 -35.77
CA ASP A 34 -5.59 26.67 -36.29
C ASP A 34 -6.86 26.44 -35.45
N ILE A 35 -7.56 27.52 -35.11
CA ILE A 35 -8.62 27.54 -34.10
C ILE A 35 -9.93 26.91 -34.60
N ASN A 36 -10.08 26.58 -35.90
CA ASN A 36 -11.42 26.39 -36.47
C ASN A 36 -11.76 25.06 -37.16
N HIS A 37 -11.04 23.97 -37.04
CA HIS A 37 -11.49 22.70 -37.60
C HIS A 37 -11.31 21.50 -36.67
N SER A 38 -12.31 21.22 -35.84
CA SER A 38 -12.46 19.90 -35.19
C SER A 38 -13.59 19.10 -35.89
N LYS A 39 -13.22 18.12 -36.72
CA LYS A 39 -14.17 17.06 -37.09
C LYS A 39 -14.46 16.24 -35.84
N LYS A 40 -15.71 16.23 -35.38
CA LYS A 40 -16.20 15.33 -34.31
C LYS A 40 -16.07 13.89 -34.81
N SER A 41 -15.05 13.17 -34.33
CA SER A 41 -15.03 11.71 -34.45
C SER A 41 -16.05 11.15 -33.41
N THR A 42 -17.02 10.40 -33.91
CA THR A 42 -18.02 9.72 -33.09
C THR A 42 -17.38 8.45 -32.51
N ILE A 43 -16.72 8.58 -31.34
CA ILE A 43 -16.20 7.43 -30.62
C ILE A 43 -17.36 6.81 -29.82
N LYS A 44 -17.61 5.51 -30.00
CA LYS A 44 -18.63 4.77 -29.25
C LYS A 44 -18.25 4.76 -27.76
N LYS A 45 -19.19 5.19 -26.91
CA LYS A 45 -19.06 5.02 -25.45
C LYS A 45 -19.06 3.52 -25.12
N ILE A 46 -17.94 3.00 -24.68
CA ILE A 46 -17.83 1.65 -24.14
C ILE A 46 -17.73 1.77 -22.63
N ASN A 47 -18.54 0.97 -21.89
CA ASN A 47 -18.44 0.91 -20.44
C ASN A 47 -17.27 -0.01 -20.08
N PRO A 48 -16.25 0.45 -19.32
CA PRO A 48 -15.18 -0.43 -18.86
C PRO A 48 -15.72 -1.47 -17.88
N LEU A 49 -15.12 -2.64 -17.89
CA LEU A 49 -15.33 -3.63 -16.82
C LEU A 49 -14.92 -3.00 -15.47
N PHE A 50 -15.85 -3.00 -14.50
CA PHE A 50 -15.68 -2.40 -13.16
C PHE A 50 -15.84 -0.87 -13.05
N TYR A 51 -16.38 -0.19 -14.06
CA TYR A 51 -16.74 1.21 -13.93
C TYR A 51 -17.92 1.39 -12.96
N ASN A 52 -17.64 1.84 -11.74
CA ASN A 52 -18.68 2.27 -10.81
C ASN A 52 -19.03 3.74 -11.08
N LYS A 53 -20.27 4.03 -11.46
CA LYS A 53 -20.80 5.38 -11.71
C LYS A 53 -20.93 6.28 -10.43
N GLN A 54 -20.14 6.03 -9.40
CA GLN A 54 -20.02 6.92 -8.26
C GLN A 54 -19.24 8.18 -8.66
N PRO A 55 -19.58 9.36 -8.15
CA PRO A 55 -18.84 10.58 -8.47
C PRO A 55 -17.36 10.37 -8.13
N HIS A 56 -16.49 10.60 -9.12
CA HIS A 56 -15.06 10.36 -9.04
C HIS A 56 -14.42 11.26 -7.98
N SER A 57 -14.32 10.78 -6.75
CA SER A 57 -13.59 11.46 -5.69
C SER A 57 -12.18 10.88 -5.60
N GLY A 58 -11.19 11.62 -6.06
CA GLY A 58 -9.79 11.23 -5.97
C GLY A 58 -8.99 11.53 -7.24
N ASN A 59 -7.70 11.28 -7.19
CA ASN A 59 -6.78 11.51 -8.28
C ASN A 59 -6.86 10.39 -9.33
N HIS A 60 -6.84 10.74 -10.61
CA HIS A 60 -6.88 9.80 -11.71
C HIS A 60 -5.49 9.63 -12.33
N PHE A 61 -5.01 8.40 -12.31
CA PHE A 61 -3.77 7.98 -12.96
C PHE A 61 -4.10 7.11 -14.17
N CYS A 62 -3.27 7.14 -15.21
CA CYS A 62 -3.38 6.18 -16.29
C CYS A 62 -2.02 5.66 -16.74
N ALA A 63 -2.01 4.44 -17.28
CA ALA A 63 -0.81 3.78 -17.79
C ALA A 63 -1.14 2.87 -18.98
N ILE A 64 -0.13 2.57 -19.78
CA ILE A 64 -0.17 1.59 -20.87
C ILE A 64 0.69 0.40 -20.47
N VAL A 65 0.15 -0.82 -20.66
CA VAL A 65 0.80 -2.04 -20.19
C VAL A 65 0.77 -3.14 -21.24
N GLY A 66 1.95 -3.70 -21.51
CA GLY A 66 2.10 -5.00 -22.17
C GLY A 66 2.50 -6.09 -21.17
N THR A 67 2.53 -7.33 -21.62
CA THR A 67 2.79 -8.51 -20.79
C THR A 67 4.03 -8.38 -19.89
N GLU A 68 5.17 -7.92 -20.42
CA GLU A 68 6.43 -7.78 -19.66
C GLU A 68 6.39 -6.65 -18.60
N TYR A 69 5.39 -5.77 -18.63
CA TYR A 69 5.22 -4.66 -17.71
C TYR A 69 4.14 -4.91 -16.65
N VAL A 70 3.47 -6.07 -16.67
CA VAL A 70 2.41 -6.40 -15.70
C VAL A 70 2.93 -6.39 -14.26
N LEU A 71 4.11 -6.94 -13.99
CA LEU A 71 4.69 -6.91 -12.63
C LEU A 71 4.98 -5.48 -12.18
N LYS A 72 5.45 -4.63 -13.09
CA LYS A 72 5.79 -3.23 -12.81
C LYS A 72 4.54 -2.40 -12.51
N ILE A 73 3.46 -2.54 -13.29
CA ILE A 73 2.21 -1.80 -13.04
C ILE A 73 1.53 -2.22 -11.75
N ILE A 74 1.62 -3.49 -11.36
CA ILE A 74 1.11 -3.95 -10.06
C ILE A 74 1.95 -3.35 -8.94
N ALA A 75 3.27 -3.24 -9.10
CA ALA A 75 4.14 -2.57 -8.13
C ALA A 75 3.84 -1.06 -8.03
N LEU A 76 3.62 -0.36 -9.16
CA LEU A 76 3.17 1.03 -9.19
C LEU A 76 1.85 1.18 -8.43
N ARG A 77 0.85 0.35 -8.76
CA ARG A 77 -0.46 0.38 -8.07
C ARG A 77 -0.29 0.16 -6.56
N GLN A 78 0.56 -0.78 -6.14
CA GLN A 78 0.80 -1.05 -4.73
C GLN A 78 1.45 0.15 -4.02
N SER A 79 2.38 0.83 -4.69
CA SER A 79 2.98 2.06 -4.16
C SER A 79 1.96 3.20 -4.01
N LEU A 80 0.98 3.29 -4.91
CA LEU A 80 -0.14 4.23 -4.78
C LEU A 80 -1.03 3.90 -3.58
N ILE A 81 -1.34 2.63 -3.34
CA ILE A 81 -2.11 2.21 -2.14
C ILE A 81 -1.39 2.59 -0.85
N GLN A 82 -0.08 2.40 -0.81
CA GLN A 82 0.72 2.70 0.37
C GLN A 82 0.83 4.20 0.67
N ASN A 83 0.72 5.05 -0.36
CA ASN A 83 1.00 6.47 -0.26
C ASN A 83 -0.17 7.40 -0.60
N SER A 84 -1.33 6.87 -1.05
CA SER A 84 -2.50 7.67 -1.42
C SER A 84 -3.77 7.14 -0.77
N GLN A 85 -4.65 8.05 -0.33
CA GLN A 85 -5.91 7.67 0.31
C GLN A 85 -7.03 7.38 -0.69
N LYS A 86 -7.05 8.10 -1.83
CA LYS A 86 -8.10 7.97 -2.85
C LYS A 86 -7.52 8.18 -4.24
N PHE A 87 -7.54 7.14 -5.04
CA PHE A 87 -7.12 7.21 -6.43
C PHE A 87 -7.89 6.21 -7.29
N THR A 88 -7.85 6.44 -8.59
CA THR A 88 -8.25 5.47 -9.61
C THR A 88 -7.11 5.33 -10.62
N LEU A 89 -6.68 4.10 -10.88
CA LEU A 89 -5.67 3.77 -11.88
C LEU A 89 -6.35 3.16 -13.12
N TRP A 90 -6.24 3.82 -14.24
CA TRP A 90 -6.73 3.37 -15.54
C TRP A 90 -5.59 2.67 -16.29
N ILE A 91 -5.76 1.40 -16.61
CA ILE A 91 -4.72 0.60 -17.29
C ILE A 91 -5.22 0.21 -18.67
N CYS A 92 -4.55 0.68 -19.71
CA CYS A 92 -4.77 0.25 -21.07
C CYS A 92 -3.83 -0.90 -21.41
N CYS A 93 -4.36 -2.11 -21.59
CA CYS A 93 -3.61 -3.30 -21.95
C CYS A 93 -3.45 -3.39 -23.46
N ILE A 94 -2.20 -3.47 -23.96
CA ILE A 94 -1.90 -3.55 -25.39
C ILE A 94 -2.01 -4.97 -25.96
N ASP A 95 -2.07 -5.98 -25.08
CA ASP A 95 -2.22 -7.37 -25.45
C ASP A 95 -3.24 -8.10 -24.55
N SER A 96 -3.82 -9.16 -25.08
CA SER A 96 -4.89 -9.92 -24.41
C SER A 96 -4.39 -10.68 -23.17
N PHE A 97 -3.12 -11.05 -23.12
CA PHE A 97 -2.57 -11.78 -21.98
C PHE A 97 -2.40 -10.84 -20.77
N ALA A 98 -1.83 -9.66 -20.96
CA ALA A 98 -1.77 -8.64 -19.90
C ALA A 98 -3.17 -8.31 -19.36
N TYR A 99 -4.16 -8.14 -20.25
CA TYR A 99 -5.54 -7.90 -19.85
C TYR A 99 -6.12 -9.06 -19.03
N SER A 100 -5.95 -10.31 -19.50
CA SER A 100 -6.48 -11.48 -18.81
C SER A 100 -5.88 -11.65 -17.40
N VAL A 101 -4.56 -11.47 -17.27
CA VAL A 101 -3.86 -11.53 -15.98
C VAL A 101 -4.36 -10.44 -15.03
N LEU A 102 -4.40 -9.19 -15.45
CA LEU A 102 -4.84 -8.09 -14.58
C LEU A 102 -6.32 -8.21 -14.20
N LYS A 103 -7.16 -8.72 -15.11
CA LYS A 103 -8.57 -9.02 -14.85
C LYS A 103 -8.71 -10.14 -13.81
N GLU A 104 -7.94 -11.22 -13.94
CA GLU A 104 -7.94 -12.33 -12.99
C GLU A 104 -7.40 -11.89 -11.62
N MET A 105 -6.40 -11.01 -11.58
CA MET A 105 -5.88 -10.43 -10.34
C MET A 105 -6.94 -9.62 -9.58
N ASN A 106 -7.97 -9.10 -10.26
CA ASN A 106 -9.09 -8.35 -9.70
C ASN A 106 -8.66 -7.25 -8.70
N LEU A 107 -7.82 -6.34 -9.18
CA LEU A 107 -7.19 -5.32 -8.36
C LEU A 107 -8.14 -4.15 -8.06
N ASN A 108 -8.28 -3.79 -6.79
CA ASN A 108 -9.06 -2.63 -6.38
C ASN A 108 -8.43 -1.31 -6.88
N ASN A 109 -9.26 -0.27 -7.05
CA ASN A 109 -8.88 1.04 -7.57
C ASN A 109 -8.32 1.00 -9.01
N VAL A 110 -8.57 -0.07 -9.76
CA VAL A 110 -8.11 -0.28 -11.14
C VAL A 110 -9.29 -0.38 -12.09
N ASN A 111 -9.25 0.39 -13.18
CA ASN A 111 -10.12 0.22 -14.33
C ASN A 111 -9.29 -0.28 -15.51
N LEU A 112 -9.69 -1.41 -16.08
CA LEU A 112 -9.00 -2.03 -17.21
C LEU A 112 -9.67 -1.64 -18.53
N LEU A 113 -8.84 -1.24 -19.49
CA LEU A 113 -9.19 -1.02 -20.89
C LEU A 113 -8.36 -1.96 -21.77
N GLN A 114 -8.95 -2.48 -22.82
CA GLN A 114 -8.18 -3.11 -23.89
C GLN A 114 -7.81 -2.04 -24.93
N VAL A 115 -6.68 -2.19 -25.58
CA VAL A 115 -6.26 -1.24 -26.62
C VAL A 115 -7.31 -1.12 -27.72
N ASP A 116 -8.03 -2.21 -28.03
CA ASP A 116 -9.13 -2.22 -29.00
C ASP A 116 -10.30 -1.28 -28.63
N ASP A 117 -10.45 -0.92 -27.34
CA ASP A 117 -11.49 0.01 -26.88
C ASP A 117 -11.18 1.46 -27.30
N ILE A 118 -9.93 1.77 -27.58
CA ILE A 118 -9.45 3.12 -27.94
C ILE A 118 -8.91 3.21 -29.36
N GLU A 119 -8.64 2.07 -30.04
CA GLU A 119 -8.14 2.03 -31.40
C GLU A 119 -9.23 2.35 -32.42
N ASP A 120 -8.96 3.32 -33.27
CA ASP A 120 -9.68 3.55 -34.52
C ASP A 120 -8.95 2.92 -35.75
N ALA A 121 -9.49 3.10 -36.92
CA ALA A 121 -8.90 2.56 -38.15
C ALA A 121 -7.50 3.13 -38.43
N ASN A 122 -7.24 4.40 -38.09
CA ASN A 122 -5.95 5.06 -38.28
C ASN A 122 -4.90 4.48 -37.32
N LEU A 123 -5.22 4.34 -36.03
CA LEU A 123 -4.34 3.71 -35.03
C LEU A 123 -4.00 2.27 -35.41
N LYS A 124 -4.98 1.50 -35.91
CA LYS A 124 -4.74 0.13 -36.39
C LYS A 124 -3.79 0.08 -37.59
N ALA A 125 -3.85 1.07 -38.46
CA ALA A 125 -2.92 1.19 -39.60
C ALA A 125 -1.51 1.55 -39.08
N ILE A 126 -1.38 2.50 -38.15
CA ILE A 126 -0.13 2.93 -37.55
C ILE A 126 0.53 1.76 -36.78
N LYS A 127 -0.24 0.98 -36.04
CA LYS A 127 0.23 -0.20 -35.29
C LYS A 127 1.00 -1.20 -36.14
N ARG A 128 0.60 -1.37 -37.41
CA ARG A 128 1.25 -2.32 -38.36
C ARG A 128 2.64 -1.85 -38.79
N ASN A 129 2.92 -0.56 -38.67
CA ASN A 129 4.12 0.08 -39.23
C ASN A 129 5.09 0.57 -38.14
N ARG A 130 4.76 0.40 -36.85
CA ARG A 130 5.59 0.83 -35.75
C ARG A 130 6.03 -0.35 -34.86
N ALA A 131 7.21 -0.24 -34.27
CA ALA A 131 7.62 -1.13 -33.23
C ALA A 131 6.67 -1.01 -32.01
N VAL A 132 6.58 -2.05 -31.17
CA VAL A 132 5.64 -2.09 -30.04
C VAL A 132 5.83 -0.90 -29.09
N ASN A 133 7.08 -0.54 -28.79
CA ASN A 133 7.41 0.62 -27.95
C ASN A 133 6.97 1.95 -28.60
N GLU A 134 7.24 2.14 -29.88
CA GLU A 134 6.84 3.34 -30.64
C GLU A 134 5.31 3.48 -30.68
N TYR A 135 4.62 2.35 -30.81
CA TYR A 135 3.16 2.32 -30.74
C TYR A 135 2.64 2.66 -29.34
N CYS A 136 3.25 2.12 -28.28
CA CYS A 136 2.92 2.47 -26.90
C CYS A 136 3.11 3.98 -26.64
N TRP A 137 4.20 4.57 -27.12
CA TRP A 137 4.45 6.01 -27.01
C TRP A 137 3.36 6.83 -27.71
N THR A 138 2.96 6.40 -28.91
CA THR A 138 1.85 7.04 -29.64
C THR A 138 0.54 6.99 -28.86
N LEU A 139 0.26 5.88 -28.17
CA LEU A 139 -0.98 5.68 -27.43
C LEU A 139 -1.12 6.56 -26.19
N LYS A 140 -0.03 7.13 -25.62
CA LYS A 140 -0.10 7.93 -24.39
C LYS A 140 -1.09 9.08 -24.53
N SER A 141 -0.90 9.92 -25.53
CA SER A 141 -1.76 11.08 -25.80
C SER A 141 -3.20 10.68 -26.16
N VAL A 142 -3.36 9.55 -26.89
CA VAL A 142 -4.68 8.99 -27.24
C VAL A 142 -5.44 8.55 -26.00
N LEU A 143 -4.79 7.79 -25.09
CA LEU A 143 -5.39 7.32 -23.86
C LEU A 143 -5.81 8.48 -22.95
N ILE A 144 -4.95 9.48 -22.78
CA ILE A 144 -5.24 10.66 -21.97
C ILE A 144 -6.47 11.40 -22.50
N GLU A 145 -6.50 11.73 -23.82
CA GLU A 145 -7.68 12.38 -24.43
C GLU A 145 -8.92 11.51 -24.27
N TYR A 146 -8.82 10.21 -24.53
CA TYR A 146 -9.93 9.26 -24.41
C TYR A 146 -10.56 9.30 -23.01
N LEU A 147 -9.73 9.27 -21.95
CA LEU A 147 -10.18 9.30 -20.57
C LEU A 147 -10.83 10.65 -20.21
N LEU A 148 -10.19 11.76 -20.56
CA LEU A 148 -10.72 13.10 -20.28
C LEU A 148 -12.08 13.31 -20.94
N VAL A 149 -12.25 12.88 -22.19
CA VAL A 149 -13.45 13.16 -22.99
C VAL A 149 -14.57 12.14 -22.72
N ASN A 150 -14.27 10.84 -22.70
CA ASN A 150 -15.31 9.80 -22.64
C ASN A 150 -15.77 9.49 -21.20
N TYR A 151 -14.91 9.71 -20.23
CA TYR A 151 -15.25 9.51 -18.80
C TYR A 151 -15.44 10.82 -18.06
N ASP A 152 -15.28 11.96 -18.74
CA ASP A 152 -15.43 13.30 -18.17
C ASP A 152 -14.59 13.50 -16.91
N LEU A 153 -13.36 12.94 -16.91
CA LEU A 153 -12.45 13.06 -15.77
C LEU A 153 -11.94 14.51 -15.67
N PRO A 154 -11.86 15.10 -14.47
CA PRO A 154 -11.43 16.48 -14.31
C PRO A 154 -9.94 16.68 -14.67
N SER A 155 -9.13 15.66 -14.46
CA SER A 155 -7.70 15.62 -14.81
C SER A 155 -7.22 14.18 -14.87
N VAL A 156 -6.15 13.93 -15.61
CA VAL A 156 -5.47 12.64 -15.70
C VAL A 156 -3.96 12.86 -15.60
N LEU A 157 -3.30 12.10 -14.73
CA LEU A 157 -1.84 12.00 -14.65
C LEU A 157 -1.41 10.68 -15.30
N TYR A 158 -0.75 10.77 -16.45
CA TYR A 158 -0.14 9.61 -17.09
C TYR A 158 1.11 9.19 -16.32
N CYS A 159 1.28 7.90 -16.11
CA CYS A 159 2.41 7.29 -15.45
C CYS A 159 2.93 6.13 -16.31
N ASP A 160 4.21 6.12 -16.66
CA ASP A 160 4.83 4.91 -17.18
C ASP A 160 4.77 3.80 -16.13
N SER A 161 4.57 2.56 -16.55
CA SER A 161 4.30 1.43 -15.66
C SER A 161 5.46 1.07 -14.74
N ASP A 162 6.66 1.59 -15.00
CA ASP A 162 7.87 1.42 -14.20
C ASP A 162 8.18 2.61 -13.26
N LEU A 163 7.16 3.41 -12.97
CA LEU A 163 7.19 4.38 -11.87
C LEU A 163 6.85 3.69 -10.53
N TYR A 164 7.40 4.24 -9.44
CA TYR A 164 7.10 3.78 -8.08
C TYR A 164 7.05 4.96 -7.11
N PHE A 165 5.95 5.08 -6.36
CA PHE A 165 5.73 6.17 -5.41
C PHE A 165 6.34 5.84 -4.05
N PHE A 166 7.13 6.76 -3.53
CA PHE A 166 7.76 6.70 -2.21
C PHE A 166 7.07 7.58 -1.16
N SER A 167 6.23 8.50 -1.61
CA SER A 167 5.42 9.35 -0.72
C SER A 167 4.14 9.81 -1.42
N ASP A 168 3.34 10.62 -0.73
CA ASP A 168 1.99 11.04 -1.17
C ASP A 168 2.00 11.72 -2.55
N PRO A 169 1.34 11.12 -3.55
CA PRO A 169 1.23 11.69 -4.90
C PRO A 169 0.45 13.01 -4.94
N ASN A 170 -0.31 13.39 -3.90
CA ASN A 170 -0.99 14.68 -3.82
C ASN A 170 -0.01 15.85 -3.97
N THR A 171 1.24 15.69 -3.57
CA THR A 171 2.29 16.68 -3.81
C THR A 171 2.39 17.11 -5.27
N ILE A 172 2.15 16.19 -6.23
CA ILE A 172 2.14 16.50 -7.66
C ILE A 172 0.92 17.36 -8.02
N PHE A 173 -0.26 17.00 -7.52
CA PHE A 173 -1.50 17.72 -7.82
C PHE A 173 -1.53 19.11 -7.16
N GLU A 174 -0.96 19.23 -5.96
CA GLU A 174 -0.77 20.51 -5.27
C GLU A 174 0.19 21.42 -6.05
N GLU A 175 1.33 20.87 -6.50
CA GLU A 175 2.26 21.64 -7.35
C GLU A 175 1.65 22.02 -8.70
N TRP A 176 0.84 21.15 -9.28
CA TRP A 176 0.12 21.40 -10.54
C TRP A 176 -0.85 22.59 -10.40
N GLY A 177 -1.56 22.68 -9.27
CA GLY A 177 -2.46 23.79 -8.94
C GLY A 177 -3.50 24.04 -10.04
N ASP A 178 -3.70 25.29 -10.44
CA ASP A 178 -4.69 25.71 -11.45
C ASP A 178 -4.18 25.63 -12.90
N ASN A 179 -2.98 25.11 -13.11
CA ASN A 179 -2.47 24.96 -14.49
C ASN A 179 -3.18 23.81 -15.20
N SER A 180 -3.30 23.92 -16.53
CA SER A 180 -3.97 22.93 -17.40
C SER A 180 -3.09 21.72 -17.70
N ILE A 181 -1.76 21.92 -17.72
CA ILE A 181 -0.77 20.94 -18.13
C ILE A 181 0.32 20.85 -17.06
N TYR A 182 0.80 19.63 -16.76
CA TYR A 182 1.91 19.39 -15.84
C TYR A 182 3.02 18.63 -16.56
N LEU A 183 4.24 19.15 -16.54
CA LEU A 183 5.43 18.60 -17.16
C LEU A 183 6.55 18.37 -16.13
N CYS A 184 7.29 17.29 -16.29
CA CYS A 184 8.49 17.00 -15.52
C CYS A 184 9.74 17.20 -16.37
N PRO A 185 10.73 18.02 -15.94
CA PRO A 185 11.99 18.16 -16.65
C PRO A 185 12.77 16.84 -16.74
N GLN A 186 13.51 16.67 -17.83
CA GLN A 186 14.41 15.52 -18.02
C GLN A 186 15.58 15.58 -17.05
N ARG A 187 16.15 16.75 -16.82
CA ARG A 187 17.29 16.98 -15.89
C ARG A 187 18.48 16.06 -16.21
N ASP A 188 18.79 15.95 -17.50
CA ASP A 188 19.92 15.20 -18.01
C ASP A 188 20.97 16.17 -18.61
N ARG A 189 22.03 15.62 -19.23
CA ARG A 189 23.05 16.40 -19.94
C ARG A 189 22.44 17.18 -21.09
N ASP A 190 22.94 18.38 -21.38
CA ASP A 190 22.42 19.27 -22.43
C ASP A 190 22.24 18.56 -23.77
N TRP A 191 23.24 17.76 -24.20
CA TRP A 191 23.16 17.03 -25.47
C TRP A 191 22.08 15.94 -25.49
N VAL A 192 21.75 15.36 -24.31
CA VAL A 192 20.63 14.39 -24.17
C VAL A 192 19.30 15.10 -24.30
N GLU A 193 19.14 16.23 -23.61
CA GLU A 193 17.92 17.03 -23.67
C GLU A 193 17.73 17.65 -25.07
N GLU A 194 18.81 18.10 -25.71
CA GLU A 194 18.77 18.60 -27.09
C GLU A 194 18.29 17.51 -28.06
N LYS A 195 18.77 16.28 -27.89
CA LYS A 195 18.47 15.16 -28.77
C LYS A 195 17.12 14.49 -28.48
N TYR A 196 16.83 14.24 -27.20
CA TYR A 196 15.70 13.39 -26.79
C TYR A 196 14.54 14.17 -26.15
N GLY A 197 14.72 15.41 -25.75
CA GLY A 197 13.69 16.29 -25.17
C GLY A 197 14.01 16.76 -23.76
N LYS A 198 13.55 17.96 -23.45
CA LYS A 198 13.75 18.63 -22.15
C LYS A 198 12.78 18.14 -21.08
N TYR A 199 11.70 17.46 -21.48
CA TYR A 199 10.65 16.99 -20.57
C TYR A 199 10.44 15.49 -20.75
N GLN A 200 10.15 14.81 -19.67
CA GLN A 200 9.91 13.37 -19.63
C GLN A 200 8.45 13.05 -19.95
N ALA A 201 8.22 12.14 -20.91
CA ALA A 201 6.88 11.65 -21.22
C ALA A 201 6.40 10.53 -20.29
N GLY A 202 7.21 10.12 -19.29
CA GLY A 202 6.87 9.06 -18.34
C GLY A 202 5.96 9.50 -17.19
N LEU A 203 5.91 10.83 -16.91
CA LEU A 203 5.00 11.43 -15.93
C LEU A 203 4.52 12.78 -16.45
N ILE A 204 3.28 12.84 -16.89
CA ILE A 204 2.69 14.03 -17.54
C ILE A 204 1.21 14.15 -17.20
N GLY A 205 0.73 15.37 -16.92
CA GLY A 205 -0.65 15.62 -16.52
C GLY A 205 -1.40 16.57 -17.44
N PHE A 206 -2.70 16.27 -17.67
CA PHE A 206 -3.62 17.14 -18.41
C PHE A 206 -4.95 17.27 -17.69
N LYS A 207 -5.52 18.48 -17.68
CA LYS A 207 -6.88 18.74 -17.20
C LYS A 207 -7.90 18.73 -18.31
N ASN A 208 -9.15 18.46 -17.95
CA ASN A 208 -10.29 18.53 -18.84
C ASN A 208 -10.78 19.99 -18.99
N ASP A 209 -9.89 20.85 -19.45
CA ASP A 209 -10.19 22.25 -19.75
C ASP A 209 -9.74 22.60 -21.19
N PHE A 210 -10.02 23.81 -21.61
CA PHE A 210 -9.73 24.25 -22.96
C PHE A 210 -8.26 24.06 -23.36
N TYR A 211 -7.31 24.45 -22.51
CA TYR A 211 -5.89 24.37 -22.84
C TYR A 211 -5.35 22.93 -22.68
N GLY A 212 -5.80 22.18 -21.68
CA GLY A 212 -5.42 20.80 -21.50
C GLY A 212 -5.87 19.92 -22.66
N LEU A 213 -7.14 20.04 -23.09
CA LEU A 213 -7.65 19.30 -24.23
C LEU A 213 -7.00 19.72 -25.54
N LYS A 214 -6.78 21.04 -25.76
CA LYS A 214 -6.14 21.53 -26.95
C LYS A 214 -4.70 21.02 -27.08
N SER A 215 -3.94 21.02 -25.98
CA SER A 215 -2.55 20.60 -25.99
C SER A 215 -2.40 19.07 -26.14
N VAL A 216 -3.24 18.26 -25.46
CA VAL A 216 -3.16 16.80 -25.61
C VAL A 216 -3.57 16.35 -27.03
N ARG A 217 -4.53 17.04 -27.67
CA ARG A 217 -4.89 16.80 -29.06
C ARG A 217 -3.76 17.14 -30.02
N TRP A 218 -3.14 18.30 -29.84
CA TRP A 218 -1.97 18.68 -30.64
C TRP A 218 -0.84 17.65 -30.48
N TRP A 219 -0.53 17.21 -29.26
CA TRP A 219 0.48 16.17 -29.00
C TRP A 219 0.10 14.84 -29.66
N LYS A 220 -1.17 14.45 -29.57
CA LYS A 220 -1.69 13.27 -30.24
C LYS A 220 -1.50 13.34 -31.75
N ASP A 221 -1.87 14.45 -32.40
CA ASP A 221 -1.75 14.61 -33.82
C ASP A 221 -0.29 14.50 -34.26
N LYS A 222 0.65 15.11 -33.52
CA LYS A 222 2.10 14.97 -33.78
C LYS A 222 2.59 13.53 -33.62
N CYS A 223 2.15 12.83 -32.58
CA CYS A 223 2.50 11.42 -32.34
C CYS A 223 1.87 10.47 -33.40
N LEU A 224 0.67 10.76 -33.89
CA LEU A 224 0.05 10.00 -34.98
C LEU A 224 0.82 10.19 -36.27
N ASP A 225 1.24 11.42 -36.57
CA ASP A 225 2.04 11.73 -37.76
C ASP A 225 3.40 11.04 -37.73
N TRP A 226 4.16 11.21 -36.63
CA TRP A 226 5.48 10.59 -36.49
C TRP A 226 5.81 10.28 -35.01
N CYS A 227 6.28 9.06 -34.74
CA CYS A 227 6.78 8.66 -33.44
C CYS A 227 7.71 7.46 -33.61
N SER A 228 9.03 7.69 -33.55
CA SER A 228 10.04 6.66 -33.74
C SER A 228 11.12 6.71 -32.63
N ALA A 229 11.69 5.55 -32.32
CA ALA A 229 12.82 5.40 -31.41
C ALA A 229 14.16 5.91 -32.01
N ASN A 230 14.19 6.12 -33.30
CA ASN A 230 15.35 6.68 -33.98
C ASN A 230 15.15 8.19 -34.16
N PRO A 231 15.98 9.04 -33.52
CA PRO A 231 15.89 10.50 -33.69
C PRO A 231 16.04 10.91 -35.14
N ASP A 232 15.12 11.77 -35.61
CA ASP A 232 15.13 12.28 -36.98
C ASP A 232 14.65 13.73 -37.01
N ASN A 233 15.39 14.62 -37.67
CA ASN A 233 15.04 16.02 -37.88
C ASN A 233 14.51 16.75 -36.62
N GLY A 234 15.19 16.58 -35.49
CA GLY A 234 14.79 17.20 -34.21
C GLY A 234 13.56 16.55 -33.55
N ARG A 235 13.11 15.38 -34.03
CA ARG A 235 12.03 14.59 -33.45
C ARG A 235 12.58 13.34 -32.76
N PHE A 236 11.93 12.93 -31.67
CA PHE A 236 12.22 11.67 -30.96
C PHE A 236 10.98 11.21 -30.19
N GLY A 237 10.49 10.02 -30.52
CA GLY A 237 9.36 9.39 -29.83
C GLY A 237 8.15 10.33 -29.72
N ASP A 238 7.49 10.22 -28.60
CA ASP A 238 6.46 11.12 -28.12
C ASP A 238 7.04 12.29 -27.29
N GLN A 239 8.23 12.09 -26.73
CA GLN A 239 8.83 12.97 -25.72
C GLN A 239 9.31 14.31 -26.30
N LYS A 240 9.97 14.33 -27.45
CA LYS A 240 10.56 15.57 -28.02
C LYS A 240 9.52 16.62 -28.34
N TYR A 241 8.28 16.23 -28.64
CA TYR A 241 7.18 17.16 -28.84
C TYR A 241 6.82 17.97 -27.60
N LEU A 242 7.09 17.44 -26.40
CA LEU A 242 6.78 18.12 -25.15
C LEU A 242 7.57 19.43 -24.99
N ASP A 243 8.72 19.59 -25.65
CA ASP A 243 9.52 20.81 -25.65
C ASP A 243 8.74 22.03 -26.18
N PHE A 244 7.77 21.78 -27.06
CA PHE A 244 6.94 22.81 -27.68
C PHE A 244 5.69 23.16 -26.88
N ILE A 245 5.27 22.33 -25.93
CA ILE A 245 4.04 22.57 -25.15
C ILE A 245 4.12 23.90 -24.38
N PRO A 246 5.19 24.24 -23.65
CA PRO A 246 5.27 25.53 -22.96
C PRO A 246 5.36 26.73 -23.90
N ILE A 247 5.74 26.51 -25.16
CA ILE A 247 5.85 27.55 -26.18
C ILE A 247 4.47 27.86 -26.80
N TYR A 248 3.68 26.81 -27.06
CA TYR A 248 2.41 26.95 -27.79
C TYR A 248 1.19 27.09 -26.89
N PHE A 249 1.28 26.64 -25.64
CA PHE A 249 0.14 26.62 -24.72
C PHE A 249 0.43 27.34 -23.43
N PRO A 250 -0.50 28.19 -22.96
CA PRO A 250 -0.41 28.79 -21.62
C PRO A 250 -0.83 27.78 -20.54
N LYS A 251 -0.72 28.17 -19.27
CA LYS A 251 -1.09 27.36 -18.11
C LYS A 251 -0.36 26.02 -18.04
N VAL A 252 0.94 26.04 -18.30
CA VAL A 252 1.84 24.91 -18.12
C VAL A 252 2.59 25.06 -16.82
N LYS A 253 2.47 24.07 -15.95
CA LYS A 253 3.32 23.92 -14.76
C LYS A 253 4.47 22.99 -15.10
N ILE A 254 5.68 23.49 -14.96
CA ILE A 254 6.90 22.68 -15.00
C ILE A 254 7.32 22.41 -13.56
N SER A 255 7.50 21.14 -13.23
CA SER A 255 7.91 20.73 -11.89
C SER A 255 9.29 21.25 -11.53
N ARG A 256 9.42 21.78 -10.31
CA ARG A 256 10.70 22.18 -9.73
C ARG A 256 11.18 21.23 -8.66
N ASN A 257 10.33 20.35 -8.17
CA ASN A 257 10.63 19.39 -7.11
C ASN A 257 11.49 18.26 -7.67
N LEU A 258 12.71 18.11 -7.15
CA LEU A 258 13.67 17.07 -7.57
C LEU A 258 13.20 15.65 -7.23
N GLY A 259 12.34 15.49 -6.22
CA GLY A 259 11.77 14.22 -5.81
C GLY A 259 10.61 13.73 -6.69
N ILE A 260 10.16 14.54 -7.66
CA ILE A 260 9.10 14.15 -8.61
C ILE A 260 9.72 13.71 -9.92
N ASN A 261 9.43 12.46 -10.29
CA ASN A 261 9.94 11.82 -11.50
C ASN A 261 11.49 11.80 -11.57
N ALA A 262 12.12 11.53 -10.42
CA ALA A 262 13.55 11.26 -10.36
C ALA A 262 13.86 9.93 -11.03
N ALA A 263 15.03 9.79 -11.61
CA ALA A 263 15.40 8.65 -12.45
C ALA A 263 16.91 8.34 -12.36
N PRO A 264 17.37 7.20 -12.90
CA PRO A 264 18.79 6.83 -12.86
C PRO A 264 19.73 7.89 -13.45
N TRP A 265 19.32 8.55 -14.54
CA TRP A 265 20.15 9.61 -15.16
C TRP A 265 20.27 10.86 -14.28
N ASN A 266 19.33 11.12 -13.37
CA ASN A 266 19.43 12.23 -12.43
C ASN A 266 20.33 11.92 -11.24
N CYS A 267 20.27 10.68 -10.72
CA CYS A 267 20.87 10.33 -9.43
C CYS A 267 22.21 9.59 -9.57
N ILE A 268 22.47 8.98 -10.72
CA ILE A 268 23.65 8.10 -10.92
C ILE A 268 24.63 8.73 -11.92
N TYR A 269 24.13 9.31 -13.01
CA TYR A 269 25.00 9.74 -14.13
C TYR A 269 25.49 11.17 -14.06
N ASN A 270 24.63 12.15 -13.71
CA ASN A 270 24.90 13.53 -14.05
C ASN A 270 25.03 14.50 -12.89
N ASN A 271 24.22 14.38 -11.88
CA ASN A 271 24.08 15.46 -10.91
C ASN A 271 24.61 15.13 -9.54
N ASN A 272 25.05 13.91 -9.28
CA ASN A 272 25.48 13.46 -7.96
C ASN A 272 24.56 13.96 -6.83
N TYR A 273 23.24 14.03 -7.11
CA TYR A 273 22.30 14.50 -6.12
C TYR A 273 22.46 13.69 -4.84
N LYS A 274 22.56 14.40 -3.74
CA LYS A 274 22.65 13.78 -2.44
C LYS A 274 21.33 13.07 -2.13
N ILE A 275 21.41 11.77 -1.88
CA ILE A 275 20.26 10.97 -1.47
C ILE A 275 20.45 10.64 0.00
N ASP A 276 19.54 11.17 0.81
CA ASP A 276 19.49 10.93 2.25
C ASP A 276 18.18 10.25 2.63
N LYS A 277 18.24 9.42 3.67
CA LYS A 277 17.05 8.86 4.31
C LYS A 277 16.95 9.41 5.73
N ASN A 278 15.88 10.14 6.00
CA ASN A 278 15.57 10.63 7.32
C ASN A 278 14.36 9.88 7.88
N GLN A 279 14.52 9.22 9.02
CA GLN A 279 13.51 8.41 9.72
C GLN A 279 12.66 7.50 8.80
N SER A 280 11.67 8.03 8.10
CA SER A 280 10.74 7.26 7.26
C SER A 280 10.67 7.71 5.80
N ALA A 281 11.41 8.74 5.40
CA ALA A 281 11.35 9.30 4.04
C ALA A 281 12.73 9.38 3.38
N VAL A 282 12.74 9.21 2.06
CA VAL A 282 13.92 9.42 1.20
C VAL A 282 13.86 10.84 0.65
N TYR A 283 15.00 11.49 0.57
CA TYR A 283 15.14 12.85 0.04
C TYR A 283 16.18 12.86 -1.08
N ILE A 284 15.91 13.69 -2.08
CA ILE A 284 16.86 14.06 -3.13
C ILE A 284 17.20 15.53 -2.89
N GLU A 285 18.43 15.81 -2.44
CA GLU A 285 18.81 17.09 -1.86
C GLU A 285 17.87 17.47 -0.70
N THR A 286 17.11 18.55 -0.86
CA THR A 286 16.13 19.00 0.13
C THR A 286 14.71 18.49 -0.14
N ASP A 287 14.46 17.92 -1.31
CA ASP A 287 13.13 17.55 -1.76
C ASP A 287 12.81 16.10 -1.38
N LYS A 288 11.64 15.89 -0.79
CA LYS A 288 11.16 14.54 -0.48
C LYS A 288 10.89 13.77 -1.76
N LEU A 289 11.43 12.55 -1.85
CA LEU A 289 11.17 11.67 -2.98
C LEU A 289 9.67 11.30 -3.01
N VAL A 290 8.99 11.73 -4.07
CA VAL A 290 7.58 11.43 -4.32
C VAL A 290 7.47 10.21 -5.22
N VAL A 291 8.13 10.24 -6.38
CA VAL A 291 8.06 9.16 -7.37
C VAL A 291 9.40 9.02 -8.09
N TYR A 292 9.85 7.76 -8.23
CA TYR A 292 11.06 7.40 -8.98
C TYR A 292 10.71 6.58 -10.21
N HIS A 293 11.40 6.86 -11.32
CA HIS A 293 11.24 6.22 -12.61
C HIS A 293 12.32 5.14 -12.79
N PHE A 294 11.94 3.87 -12.68
CA PHE A 294 12.80 2.71 -12.86
C PHE A 294 12.95 2.33 -14.34
N ALA A 295 13.25 3.34 -15.17
CA ALA A 295 13.43 3.13 -16.60
C ALA A 295 14.50 2.07 -16.89
N CYS A 296 14.29 1.29 -17.95
CA CYS A 296 15.26 0.32 -18.47
C CYS A 296 15.62 -0.84 -17.53
N ILE A 297 14.81 -1.08 -16.47
CA ILE A 297 14.96 -2.25 -15.63
C ILE A 297 14.38 -3.50 -16.32
N THR A 298 15.13 -4.61 -16.32
CA THR A 298 14.71 -5.92 -16.84
C THR A 298 14.58 -6.93 -15.69
N ILE A 299 13.54 -7.73 -15.69
CA ILE A 299 13.23 -8.73 -14.66
C ILE A 299 13.39 -10.10 -15.30
N PHE A 300 14.45 -10.84 -14.98
CA PHE A 300 14.70 -12.18 -15.51
C PHE A 300 14.00 -13.27 -14.71
N ASN A 301 14.02 -13.13 -13.39
CA ASN A 301 13.35 -14.00 -12.43
C ASN A 301 13.26 -13.31 -11.06
N GLU A 302 12.89 -14.05 -10.02
CA GLU A 302 12.76 -13.52 -8.66
C GLU A 302 14.07 -13.04 -7.99
N LYS A 303 15.23 -13.34 -8.59
CA LYS A 303 16.56 -13.08 -7.99
C LYS A 303 17.48 -12.26 -8.87
N ASP A 304 17.25 -12.27 -10.17
CA ASP A 304 18.16 -11.71 -11.14
C ASP A 304 17.47 -10.59 -11.92
N PHE A 305 18.08 -9.42 -11.90
CA PHE A 305 17.60 -8.20 -12.51
C PHE A 305 18.70 -7.53 -13.31
N ASP A 306 18.39 -6.91 -14.43
CA ASP A 306 19.24 -5.90 -15.03
C ASP A 306 18.74 -4.53 -14.59
N LEU A 307 19.49 -3.84 -13.75
CA LEU A 307 19.05 -2.57 -13.16
C LEU A 307 19.14 -1.41 -14.13
N TRP A 308 19.91 -1.57 -15.21
CA TRP A 308 20.07 -0.58 -16.28
C TRP A 308 20.52 -1.24 -17.58
N SER A 309 19.58 -1.54 -18.45
CA SER A 309 19.84 -2.30 -19.69
C SER A 309 20.50 -1.49 -20.81
N LEU A 310 20.76 -0.19 -20.60
CA LEU A 310 21.42 0.66 -21.62
C LEU A 310 22.95 0.70 -21.45
N GLY A 311 23.53 0.11 -20.42
CA GLY A 311 24.97 0.08 -20.20
C GLY A 311 25.32 -0.39 -18.80
N GLU A 312 26.64 -0.61 -18.57
CA GLU A 312 27.15 -0.94 -17.26
C GLU A 312 27.25 0.33 -16.39
N ILE A 313 26.62 0.30 -15.22
CA ILE A 313 26.66 1.39 -14.25
C ILE A 313 26.95 0.88 -12.84
N SER A 314 27.65 1.69 -12.07
CA SER A 314 27.83 1.45 -10.64
C SER A 314 26.75 2.22 -9.86
N ILE A 315 25.82 1.49 -9.25
CA ILE A 315 24.75 2.09 -8.45
C ILE A 315 25.28 2.27 -7.02
N PRO A 316 25.33 3.52 -6.50
CA PRO A 316 25.75 3.78 -5.12
C PRO A 316 24.87 3.04 -4.10
N ASN A 317 25.48 2.57 -3.00
CA ASN A 317 24.79 1.79 -1.98
C ASN A 317 23.56 2.49 -1.36
N ASN A 318 23.61 3.82 -1.19
CA ASN A 318 22.49 4.60 -0.68
C ASN A 318 21.29 4.57 -1.66
N ILE A 319 21.54 4.68 -2.97
CA ILE A 319 20.51 4.58 -4.02
C ILE A 319 20.01 3.13 -4.10
N LEU A 320 20.90 2.15 -4.12
CA LEU A 320 20.53 0.74 -4.13
C LEU A 320 19.65 0.38 -2.93
N ASN A 321 20.07 0.76 -1.71
CA ASN A 321 19.36 0.40 -0.48
C ASN A 321 18.06 1.17 -0.26
N HIS A 322 17.99 2.45 -0.67
CA HIS A 322 16.85 3.31 -0.33
C HIS A 322 15.83 3.46 -1.46
N ILE A 323 16.24 3.21 -2.70
CA ILE A 323 15.40 3.36 -3.90
C ILE A 323 15.17 2.02 -4.59
N TYR A 324 16.23 1.31 -5.03
CA TYR A 324 16.06 0.07 -5.78
C TYR A 324 15.54 -1.08 -4.92
N THR A 325 16.13 -1.32 -3.74
CA THR A 325 15.72 -2.45 -2.88
C THR A 325 14.22 -2.46 -2.58
N PRO A 326 13.56 -1.37 -2.14
CA PRO A 326 12.11 -1.37 -1.90
C PRO A 326 11.29 -1.71 -3.15
N TYR A 327 11.71 -1.23 -4.32
CA TYR A 327 11.04 -1.55 -5.58
C TYR A 327 11.22 -3.02 -5.99
N LEU A 328 12.45 -3.55 -5.90
CA LEU A 328 12.73 -4.95 -6.21
C LEU A 328 12.01 -5.91 -5.27
N GLU A 329 11.97 -5.61 -3.98
CA GLU A 329 11.18 -6.36 -3.00
C GLU A 329 9.69 -6.40 -3.39
N GLN A 330 9.14 -5.27 -3.84
CA GLN A 330 7.75 -5.22 -4.31
C GLN A 330 7.55 -6.03 -5.60
N ILE A 331 8.49 -5.97 -6.55
CA ILE A 331 8.45 -6.80 -7.78
C ILE A 331 8.48 -8.29 -7.44
N GLN A 332 9.37 -8.71 -6.54
CA GLN A 332 9.47 -10.10 -6.11
C GLN A 332 8.21 -10.59 -5.43
N PHE A 333 7.64 -9.77 -4.53
CA PHE A 333 6.36 -10.05 -3.89
C PHE A 333 5.25 -10.22 -4.94
N THR A 334 5.19 -9.30 -5.91
CA THR A 334 4.22 -9.35 -7.00
C THR A 334 4.38 -10.60 -7.86
N LEU A 335 5.61 -10.96 -8.22
CA LEU A 335 5.92 -12.16 -9.00
C LEU A 335 5.48 -13.43 -8.25
N LYS A 336 5.82 -13.52 -6.96
CA LYS A 336 5.40 -14.64 -6.11
C LYS A 336 3.88 -14.79 -6.11
N LYS A 337 3.13 -13.70 -5.88
CA LYS A 337 1.66 -13.69 -5.91
C LYS A 337 1.09 -14.07 -7.28
N SER A 338 1.71 -13.59 -8.34
CA SER A 338 1.34 -13.97 -9.70
C SER A 338 1.58 -15.45 -9.95
N THR A 339 2.68 -16.01 -9.46
CA THR A 339 2.99 -17.45 -9.59
C THR A 339 2.02 -18.31 -8.78
N GLU A 340 1.66 -17.90 -7.58
CA GLU A 340 0.65 -18.59 -6.76
C GLU A 340 -0.71 -18.66 -7.47
N LYS A 341 -1.08 -17.61 -8.22
CA LYS A 341 -2.38 -17.51 -8.89
C LYS A 341 -2.42 -18.12 -10.29
N LEU A 342 -1.35 -17.91 -11.07
CA LEU A 342 -1.26 -18.25 -12.48
C LEU A 342 -0.43 -19.53 -12.74
N GLY A 343 0.26 -20.08 -11.71
CA GLY A 343 1.17 -21.21 -11.85
C GLY A 343 2.31 -20.91 -12.84
N GLU A 344 2.65 -21.88 -13.67
CA GLU A 344 3.72 -21.78 -14.69
C GLU A 344 3.49 -20.64 -15.70
N THR A 345 2.24 -20.24 -15.90
CA THR A 345 1.88 -19.15 -16.82
C THR A 345 2.47 -17.80 -16.40
N ALA A 346 2.75 -17.61 -15.09
CA ALA A 346 3.40 -16.42 -14.57
C ALA A 346 4.79 -16.18 -15.16
N LYS A 347 5.48 -17.19 -15.65
CA LYS A 347 6.78 -17.06 -16.33
C LYS A 347 6.72 -16.15 -17.57
N ARG A 348 5.56 -16.04 -18.21
CA ARG A 348 5.36 -15.13 -19.34
C ARG A 348 5.43 -13.65 -18.97
N LEU A 349 5.36 -13.31 -17.68
CA LEU A 349 5.50 -11.94 -17.16
C LEU A 349 6.98 -11.52 -17.04
N LEU A 350 7.90 -12.46 -17.20
CA LEU A 350 9.34 -12.23 -17.12
C LEU A 350 9.91 -11.92 -18.51
N SER A 351 11.06 -11.25 -18.53
CA SER A 351 11.74 -10.98 -19.78
C SER A 351 12.21 -12.27 -20.44
N VAL A 352 12.07 -12.32 -21.77
CA VAL A 352 12.58 -13.39 -22.62
C VAL A 352 14.06 -13.19 -23.01
N LYS A 353 14.68 -12.05 -22.64
CA LYS A 353 16.09 -11.77 -22.91
C LYS A 353 16.99 -12.75 -22.15
N ASP A 354 18.15 -13.08 -22.75
CA ASP A 354 19.17 -13.86 -22.05
C ASP A 354 19.76 -13.01 -20.91
N ILE A 355 19.89 -13.61 -19.72
CA ILE A 355 20.53 -12.98 -18.56
C ILE A 355 22.00 -12.59 -18.84
N ASN A 356 22.67 -13.30 -19.75
CA ASN A 356 24.03 -12.97 -20.16
C ASN A 356 24.12 -11.66 -20.97
N GLU A 357 23.01 -11.13 -21.46
CA GLU A 357 22.93 -9.83 -22.15
C GLU A 357 22.72 -8.66 -21.16
N ALA A 358 22.53 -8.95 -19.87
CA ALA A 358 22.36 -7.92 -18.85
C ALA A 358 23.57 -7.00 -18.78
N GLN A 359 23.34 -5.69 -18.80
CA GLN A 359 24.38 -4.67 -18.76
C GLN A 359 24.76 -4.30 -17.31
N THR A 360 23.78 -4.18 -16.43
CA THR A 360 23.97 -3.92 -14.99
C THR A 360 23.28 -5.03 -14.19
N LEU A 361 23.87 -6.22 -14.24
CA LEU A 361 23.32 -7.41 -13.61
C LEU A 361 23.38 -7.31 -12.08
N TYR A 362 22.22 -7.42 -11.46
CA TYR A 362 22.04 -7.51 -10.01
C TYR A 362 21.56 -8.90 -9.63
N LYS A 363 22.41 -9.65 -8.90
CA LYS A 363 22.09 -10.98 -8.37
C LYS A 363 21.76 -10.86 -6.88
N ASP A 364 20.54 -11.19 -6.54
CA ASP A 364 20.06 -11.06 -5.18
C ASP A 364 20.44 -12.22 -4.26
N SER A 365 21.72 -12.36 -3.97
CA SER A 365 22.18 -13.23 -2.88
C SER A 365 22.01 -12.60 -1.48
N GLN A 366 21.83 -11.27 -1.41
CA GLN A 366 21.71 -10.52 -0.16
C GLN A 366 20.25 -10.23 0.21
N LEU A 367 19.35 -10.09 -0.76
CA LEU A 367 17.91 -9.95 -0.48
C LEU A 367 17.37 -11.19 0.24
N ARG A 368 17.87 -12.39 -0.03
CA ARG A 368 17.49 -13.58 0.74
C ARG A 368 17.79 -13.46 2.25
N ARG A 369 18.88 -12.80 2.65
CA ARG A 369 19.16 -12.53 4.06
C ARG A 369 18.24 -11.43 4.62
N LYS A 370 17.86 -10.44 3.81
CA LYS A 370 16.92 -9.38 4.20
C LYS A 370 15.46 -9.82 4.03
N MET A 371 15.11 -10.63 3.02
CA MET A 371 13.77 -11.21 2.87
C MET A 371 13.42 -12.16 4.02
N ASN A 372 14.40 -12.89 4.56
CA ASN A 372 14.20 -13.60 5.84
C ASN A 372 14.08 -12.65 7.03
N GLN A 373 14.44 -11.36 6.89
CA GLN A 373 14.29 -10.31 7.91
C GLN A 373 13.21 -9.27 7.57
N SER A 374 12.80 -9.08 6.30
CA SER A 374 11.81 -8.11 5.84
C SER A 374 10.52 -8.71 5.25
N ASN A 375 10.39 -10.03 5.25
CA ASN A 375 9.16 -10.76 4.84
C ASN A 375 7.99 -10.57 5.82
N HIS A 376 7.96 -9.46 6.53
CA HIS A 376 7.02 -9.24 7.62
C HIS A 376 6.20 -7.98 7.36
N PHE A 377 5.60 -7.90 6.18
CA PHE A 377 4.47 -6.99 6.03
C PHE A 377 3.30 -7.66 6.76
N MET A 378 2.81 -7.00 7.81
CA MET A 378 1.78 -7.54 8.69
C MET A 378 0.42 -6.92 8.34
N ASN A 379 -0.57 -7.74 8.06
CA ASN A 379 -1.95 -7.28 7.91
C ASN A 379 -2.73 -7.59 9.18
N TYR A 380 -3.20 -6.57 9.87
CA TYR A 380 -4.05 -6.68 11.05
C TYR A 380 -5.48 -6.30 10.71
N SER A 381 -6.45 -6.94 11.32
CA SER A 381 -7.84 -6.49 11.33
C SER A 381 -8.30 -6.21 12.76
N MET A 382 -9.13 -5.20 12.92
CA MET A 382 -9.60 -4.75 14.23
C MET A 382 -11.04 -4.22 14.10
N ILE A 383 -11.85 -4.46 15.12
CA ILE A 383 -13.21 -3.90 15.22
C ILE A 383 -13.21 -2.79 16.26
N ILE A 384 -13.60 -1.60 15.86
CA ILE A 384 -13.64 -0.43 16.74
C ILE A 384 -15.04 0.17 16.79
N SER A 385 -15.61 0.27 17.99
CA SER A 385 -16.76 1.08 18.30
C SER A 385 -16.32 2.36 19.05
N GLN A 386 -17.20 3.33 19.17
CA GLN A 386 -16.96 4.55 19.94
C GLN A 386 -16.38 4.25 21.35
N LYS A 387 -16.89 3.21 22.04
CA LYS A 387 -16.43 2.81 23.38
C LYS A 387 -14.99 2.28 23.41
N ARG A 388 -14.49 1.77 22.29
CA ARG A 388 -13.15 1.18 22.17
C ARG A 388 -12.18 2.03 21.33
N LEU A 389 -12.59 3.24 20.95
CA LEU A 389 -11.82 4.10 20.04
C LEU A 389 -10.44 4.46 20.60
N ILE A 390 -10.37 4.85 21.88
CA ILE A 390 -9.10 5.20 22.54
C ILE A 390 -8.16 3.99 22.57
N GLN A 391 -8.67 2.82 22.96
CA GLN A 391 -7.90 1.60 23.06
C GLN A 391 -7.41 1.14 21.67
N GLY A 392 -8.30 1.12 20.67
CA GLY A 392 -7.93 0.73 19.30
C GLY A 392 -6.89 1.65 18.67
N LEU A 393 -6.99 2.96 18.87
CA LEU A 393 -5.95 3.90 18.47
C LEU A 393 -4.64 3.71 19.24
N THR A 394 -4.72 3.37 20.53
CA THR A 394 -3.52 3.07 21.33
C THR A 394 -2.82 1.82 20.82
N CYS A 395 -3.57 0.78 20.43
CA CYS A 395 -3.05 -0.41 19.76
C CYS A 395 -2.38 -0.05 18.43
N TYR A 396 -3.05 0.74 17.57
CA TYR A 396 -2.49 1.23 16.32
C TYR A 396 -1.16 1.97 16.52
N TYR A 397 -1.12 2.94 17.43
CA TYR A 397 0.10 3.70 17.72
C TYR A 397 1.21 2.85 18.39
N SER A 398 0.87 1.75 19.05
CA SER A 398 1.89 0.81 19.54
C SER A 398 2.56 0.06 18.40
N LEU A 399 1.80 -0.40 17.39
CA LEU A 399 2.33 -0.99 16.16
C LEU A 399 3.24 -0.01 15.41
N GLU A 400 2.77 1.23 15.24
CA GLU A 400 3.53 2.28 14.54
C GLU A 400 4.87 2.60 15.22
N SER A 401 4.94 2.46 16.56
CA SER A 401 6.17 2.66 17.31
C SER A 401 7.25 1.61 16.99
N HIS A 402 6.89 0.45 16.47
CA HIS A 402 7.78 -0.67 16.16
C HIS A 402 8.11 -0.85 14.68
N GLY A 403 7.55 -0.04 13.80
CA GLY A 403 7.86 -0.06 12.37
C GLY A 403 6.71 0.41 11.48
N THR A 404 6.95 0.38 10.18
CA THR A 404 6.01 0.88 9.16
C THR A 404 5.52 -0.20 8.20
N ASN A 405 5.97 -1.46 8.36
CA ASN A 405 5.63 -2.56 7.47
C ASN A 405 4.35 -3.28 7.91
N PHE A 406 3.27 -2.52 8.08
CA PHE A 406 1.98 -3.10 8.43
C PHE A 406 0.82 -2.30 7.85
N THR A 407 -0.34 -2.95 7.76
CA THR A 407 -1.65 -2.32 7.53
C THR A 407 -2.63 -2.79 8.60
N VAL A 408 -3.43 -1.87 9.13
CA VAL A 408 -4.55 -2.21 10.02
C VAL A 408 -5.87 -1.93 9.30
N TRP A 409 -6.63 -2.98 9.06
CA TRP A 409 -7.98 -2.95 8.53
C TRP A 409 -8.97 -2.72 9.67
N ILE A 410 -9.51 -1.52 9.77
CA ILE A 410 -10.35 -1.13 10.90
C ILE A 410 -11.81 -1.15 10.50
N CYS A 411 -12.57 -2.10 11.05
CA CYS A 411 -14.02 -2.10 10.95
C CYS A 411 -14.62 -1.11 11.96
N CYS A 412 -15.22 -0.04 11.46
CA CYS A 412 -15.87 0.99 12.25
C CYS A 412 -17.33 0.62 12.49
N MET A 413 -17.72 0.42 13.74
CA MET A 413 -19.07 -0.03 14.14
C MET A 413 -20.13 1.07 14.03
N ASP A 414 -19.72 2.33 13.93
CA ASP A 414 -20.61 3.48 13.88
C ASP A 414 -20.01 4.63 13.06
N ASN A 415 -20.91 5.53 12.60
CA ASN A 415 -20.54 6.66 11.74
C ASN A 415 -19.57 7.63 12.45
N LEU A 416 -19.71 7.83 13.76
CA LEU A 416 -18.86 8.75 14.51
C LEU A 416 -17.42 8.22 14.56
N THR A 417 -17.25 6.94 14.89
CA THR A 417 -15.94 6.27 14.84
C THR A 417 -15.30 6.39 13.46
N TYR A 418 -16.08 6.14 12.38
CA TYR A 418 -15.58 6.25 11.02
C TYR A 418 -15.12 7.68 10.68
N GLN A 419 -15.92 8.70 11.05
CA GLN A 419 -15.57 10.11 10.81
C GLN A 419 -14.32 10.55 11.58
N ILE A 420 -14.20 10.18 12.86
CA ILE A 420 -13.02 10.51 13.67
C ILE A 420 -11.76 9.90 13.06
N LEU A 421 -11.79 8.60 12.72
CA LEU A 421 -10.64 7.92 12.13
C LEU A 421 -10.28 8.45 10.75
N THR A 422 -11.27 8.85 9.94
CA THR A 422 -11.05 9.53 8.66
C THR A 422 -10.31 10.85 8.84
N ASN A 423 -10.71 11.65 9.85
CA ASN A 423 -10.08 12.94 10.15
C ASN A 423 -8.64 12.80 10.68
N LEU A 424 -8.35 11.71 11.38
CA LEU A 424 -6.99 11.43 11.89
C LEU A 424 -5.99 11.06 10.79
N LYS A 425 -6.46 10.66 9.60
CA LYS A 425 -5.62 10.30 8.44
C LYS A 425 -4.49 9.33 8.80
N LEU A 426 -4.84 8.24 9.48
CA LEU A 426 -3.87 7.24 9.91
C LEU A 426 -3.15 6.60 8.72
N LYS A 427 -1.83 6.69 8.69
CA LYS A 427 -1.00 6.33 7.51
C LYS A 427 -1.09 4.86 7.13
N HIS A 428 -1.23 3.97 8.11
CA HIS A 428 -1.22 2.51 7.94
C HIS A 428 -2.59 1.88 8.22
N ALA A 429 -3.69 2.65 8.11
CA ALA A 429 -5.04 2.17 8.36
C ALA A 429 -5.90 2.21 7.10
N ILE A 430 -6.68 1.15 6.90
CA ILE A 430 -7.76 1.09 5.91
C ILE A 430 -9.07 0.97 6.69
N LEU A 431 -9.99 1.91 6.45
CA LEU A 431 -11.25 1.96 7.17
C LEU A 431 -12.34 1.21 6.39
N ILE A 432 -13.03 0.31 7.08
CA ILE A 432 -14.19 -0.43 6.58
C ILE A 432 -15.37 -0.02 7.45
N HIS A 433 -16.49 0.36 6.86
CA HIS A 433 -17.72 0.59 7.62
C HIS A 433 -18.39 -0.75 7.88
N VAL A 434 -18.94 -0.98 9.09
CA VAL A 434 -19.62 -2.24 9.41
C VAL A 434 -20.68 -2.64 8.40
N LYS A 435 -21.36 -1.64 7.80
CA LYS A 435 -22.36 -1.85 6.73
C LYS A 435 -21.81 -2.53 5.47
N ASP A 436 -20.49 -2.43 5.23
CA ASP A 436 -19.85 -3.06 4.06
C ASP A 436 -19.63 -4.55 4.27
N ILE A 437 -19.78 -5.03 5.52
CA ILE A 437 -19.64 -6.42 5.93
C ILE A 437 -21.00 -7.05 6.20
N GLU A 438 -21.96 -6.26 6.69
CA GLU A 438 -23.29 -6.71 7.09
C GLU A 438 -24.06 -7.29 5.89
N ASN A 439 -24.51 -8.52 6.04
CA ASN A 439 -25.47 -9.17 5.17
C ASN A 439 -26.78 -9.43 5.94
N GLN A 440 -27.79 -10.03 5.30
CA GLN A 440 -29.07 -10.28 5.93
C GLN A 440 -28.97 -11.18 7.18
N GLU A 441 -28.07 -12.17 7.20
CA GLU A 441 -27.88 -13.07 8.34
C GLU A 441 -27.36 -12.30 9.57
N LEU A 442 -26.38 -11.43 9.39
CA LEU A 442 -25.84 -10.58 10.45
C LEU A 442 -26.86 -9.56 10.94
N LEU A 443 -27.62 -8.94 10.03
CA LEU A 443 -28.65 -7.97 10.40
C LEU A 443 -29.78 -8.62 11.21
N ASN A 444 -30.14 -9.85 10.91
CA ASN A 444 -31.23 -10.56 11.64
C ASN A 444 -30.87 -10.75 13.11
N ILE A 445 -29.60 -11.04 13.45
CA ILE A 445 -29.18 -11.28 14.82
C ILE A 445 -28.70 -10.01 15.56
N LYS A 446 -28.50 -8.92 14.85
CA LYS A 446 -27.91 -7.67 15.39
C LYS A 446 -28.67 -7.12 16.60
N ASN A 447 -30.01 -7.17 16.56
CA ASN A 447 -30.87 -6.66 17.62
C ASN A 447 -31.03 -7.63 18.80
N GLU A 448 -30.60 -8.88 18.64
CA GLU A 448 -30.67 -9.91 19.67
C GLU A 448 -29.41 -10.00 20.54
N ARG A 449 -28.39 -9.17 20.20
CA ARG A 449 -27.08 -9.16 20.84
C ARG A 449 -26.69 -7.81 21.36
N SER A 450 -25.97 -7.80 22.47
CA SER A 450 -25.29 -6.59 22.92
C SER A 450 -24.24 -6.17 21.87
N LEU A 451 -23.80 -4.91 21.91
CA LEU A 451 -22.75 -4.40 21.03
C LEU A 451 -21.47 -5.25 21.12
N GLN A 452 -21.11 -5.72 22.32
CA GLN A 452 -19.94 -6.58 22.55
C GLN A 452 -20.08 -7.94 21.85
N GLU A 453 -21.20 -8.62 22.07
CA GLU A 453 -21.50 -9.91 21.46
C GLU A 453 -21.58 -9.80 19.92
N TYR A 454 -22.10 -8.69 19.43
CA TYR A 454 -22.14 -8.44 17.98
C TYR A 454 -20.75 -8.20 17.40
N CYS A 455 -19.86 -7.46 18.09
CA CYS A 455 -18.45 -7.31 17.70
C CYS A 455 -17.74 -8.68 17.66
N TRP A 456 -17.97 -9.55 18.65
CA TRP A 456 -17.42 -10.90 18.65
C TRP A 456 -17.88 -11.71 17.43
N THR A 457 -19.17 -11.64 17.10
CA THR A 457 -19.74 -12.30 15.92
C THR A 457 -19.11 -11.81 14.61
N LEU A 458 -18.70 -10.54 14.54
CA LEU A 458 -18.15 -9.95 13.33
C LEU A 458 -16.67 -10.28 13.05
N LYS A 459 -15.94 -10.92 13.97
CA LYS A 459 -14.51 -11.21 13.80
C LYS A 459 -14.23 -12.05 12.55
N ALA A 460 -14.87 -13.21 12.42
CA ALA A 460 -14.72 -14.07 11.26
C ALA A 460 -15.27 -13.45 9.97
N PRO A 461 -16.48 -12.84 9.93
CA PRO A 461 -16.96 -12.09 8.78
C PRO A 461 -16.01 -10.99 8.28
N LEU A 462 -15.39 -10.21 9.18
CA LEU A 462 -14.41 -9.18 8.82
C LEU A 462 -13.19 -9.79 8.14
N CYS A 463 -12.61 -10.85 8.73
CA CYS A 463 -11.46 -11.54 8.14
C CYS A 463 -11.80 -12.13 6.77
N LEU A 464 -12.96 -12.78 6.62
CA LEU A 464 -13.45 -13.30 5.34
C LEU A 464 -13.64 -12.18 4.30
N HIS A 465 -14.26 -11.07 4.72
CA HIS A 465 -14.44 -9.92 3.84
C HIS A 465 -13.10 -9.43 3.29
N ILE A 466 -12.10 -9.26 4.15
CA ILE A 466 -10.77 -8.79 3.74
C ILE A 466 -10.11 -9.81 2.80
N LEU A 467 -10.04 -11.09 3.18
CA LEU A 467 -9.37 -12.12 2.38
C LEU A 467 -10.06 -12.40 1.04
N ASN A 468 -11.36 -12.15 0.91
CA ASN A 468 -12.10 -12.37 -0.33
C ASN A 468 -12.10 -11.16 -1.27
N HIS A 469 -12.09 -9.93 -0.73
CA HIS A 469 -12.20 -8.73 -1.55
C HIS A 469 -10.84 -8.09 -1.87
N TYR A 470 -9.77 -8.43 -1.12
CA TYR A 470 -8.44 -7.83 -1.26
C TYR A 470 -7.42 -8.93 -1.56
N SER A 471 -7.28 -9.26 -2.84
CA SER A 471 -6.45 -10.38 -3.31
C SER A 471 -4.96 -10.21 -2.98
N GLU A 472 -4.51 -8.98 -2.73
CA GLU A 472 -3.15 -8.65 -2.32
C GLU A 472 -2.86 -8.99 -0.85
N VAL A 473 -3.88 -9.23 -0.04
CA VAL A 473 -3.72 -9.61 1.37
C VAL A 473 -3.45 -11.11 1.45
N ASP A 474 -2.23 -11.49 1.76
CA ASP A 474 -1.80 -12.89 1.85
C ASP A 474 -2.11 -13.54 3.21
N HIS A 475 -2.35 -12.72 4.20
CA HIS A 475 -2.77 -13.14 5.55
C HIS A 475 -3.46 -11.99 6.27
N ILE A 476 -4.24 -12.33 7.26
CA ILE A 476 -4.85 -11.37 8.18
C ILE A 476 -4.67 -11.86 9.62
N ILE A 477 -4.28 -10.98 10.50
CA ILE A 477 -4.21 -11.20 11.94
C ILE A 477 -5.33 -10.38 12.58
N TYR A 478 -6.36 -11.06 13.07
CA TYR A 478 -7.34 -10.41 13.90
C TYR A 478 -6.69 -10.00 15.23
N CYS A 479 -6.92 -8.77 15.66
CA CYS A 479 -6.37 -8.18 16.87
C CYS A 479 -7.46 -7.39 17.59
N ASP A 480 -7.76 -7.72 18.84
CA ASP A 480 -8.71 -6.95 19.64
C ASP A 480 -8.20 -5.52 19.90
N ALA A 481 -9.11 -4.58 20.02
CA ALA A 481 -8.80 -3.15 20.19
C ALA A 481 -8.01 -2.82 21.49
N ASP A 482 -8.09 -3.68 22.48
CA ASP A 482 -7.38 -3.55 23.77
C ASP A 482 -6.07 -4.36 23.86
N MET A 483 -5.50 -4.69 22.71
CA MET A 483 -4.13 -5.20 22.60
C MET A 483 -3.11 -4.06 22.61
N PHE A 484 -1.88 -4.36 23.03
CA PHE A 484 -0.75 -3.43 22.96
C PHE A 484 0.54 -4.17 22.59
N PHE A 485 1.32 -3.59 21.68
CA PHE A 485 2.58 -4.15 21.23
C PHE A 485 3.74 -3.51 21.99
N PHE A 486 4.53 -4.34 22.68
CA PHE A 486 5.71 -3.94 23.45
C PHE A 486 7.00 -4.08 22.65
N ALA A 487 6.99 -4.94 21.62
CA ALA A 487 8.14 -5.19 20.75
C ALA A 487 7.69 -5.46 19.32
N LYS A 488 8.67 -5.59 18.41
CA LYS A 488 8.40 -5.90 17.00
C LYS A 488 7.70 -7.25 16.86
N PRO A 489 6.55 -7.30 16.15
CA PRO A 489 5.73 -8.51 16.08
C PRO A 489 6.22 -9.57 15.09
N ASN A 490 7.40 -9.41 14.50
CA ASN A 490 7.92 -10.28 13.43
C ASN A 490 7.97 -11.77 13.83
N ILE A 491 8.27 -12.05 15.08
CA ILE A 491 8.31 -13.43 15.61
C ILE A 491 6.98 -14.18 15.46
N ILE A 492 5.84 -13.45 15.37
CA ILE A 492 4.52 -14.06 15.13
C ILE A 492 4.52 -14.73 13.75
N LEU A 493 4.99 -14.04 12.70
CA LEU A 493 5.08 -14.63 11.38
C LEU A 493 6.13 -15.72 11.29
N ASP A 494 7.29 -15.56 11.94
CA ASP A 494 8.37 -16.56 11.93
C ASP A 494 7.86 -17.91 12.46
N GLU A 495 7.08 -17.89 13.54
CA GLU A 495 6.52 -19.09 14.15
C GLU A 495 5.37 -19.69 13.34
N TRP A 496 4.56 -18.85 12.68
CA TRP A 496 3.34 -19.24 12.00
C TRP A 496 3.50 -19.54 10.49
N TRP A 497 4.54 -19.02 9.83
CA TRP A 497 4.66 -18.92 8.36
C TRP A 497 4.31 -20.20 7.57
N LYS A 498 4.50 -21.38 8.13
CA LYS A 498 4.23 -22.66 7.44
C LYS A 498 2.78 -23.14 7.57
N TYR A 499 1.97 -22.52 8.41
CA TYR A 499 0.63 -22.97 8.78
C TYR A 499 -0.44 -22.06 8.21
N SER A 500 -1.66 -22.57 8.00
CA SER A 500 -2.80 -21.77 7.54
C SER A 500 -3.31 -20.82 8.63
N VAL A 501 -3.45 -21.31 9.85
CA VAL A 501 -4.01 -20.58 10.99
C VAL A 501 -3.07 -20.66 12.18
N PHE A 502 -2.97 -19.57 12.99
CA PHE A 502 -2.41 -19.69 14.33
C PHE A 502 -3.45 -19.38 15.40
N LEU A 503 -3.32 -20.08 16.53
CA LEU A 503 -4.09 -19.87 17.75
C LEU A 503 -3.16 -19.58 18.93
N CYS A 504 -3.55 -18.65 19.78
CA CYS A 504 -2.84 -18.36 21.04
C CYS A 504 -3.50 -19.11 22.19
N PRO A 505 -2.75 -19.91 22.98
CA PRO A 505 -3.29 -20.58 24.16
C PRO A 505 -3.81 -19.57 25.19
N GLN A 506 -4.87 -19.93 25.90
CA GLN A 506 -5.45 -19.13 26.98
C GLN A 506 -4.49 -19.04 28.18
N ARG A 507 -3.84 -20.15 28.52
CA ARG A 507 -2.88 -20.24 29.67
C ARG A 507 -3.49 -19.70 30.95
N GLY A 508 -4.79 -19.93 31.12
CA GLY A 508 -5.54 -19.58 32.32
C GLY A 508 -5.58 -20.70 33.37
N THR A 509 -6.40 -20.52 34.43
CA THR A 509 -6.74 -21.62 35.32
C THR A 509 -7.65 -22.61 34.59
N THR A 510 -7.71 -23.85 35.08
CA THR A 510 -8.60 -24.90 34.54
C THR A 510 -10.05 -24.42 34.50
N GLU A 511 -10.50 -23.71 35.52
CA GLU A 511 -11.86 -23.17 35.61
C GLU A 511 -12.13 -22.12 34.53
N LEU A 512 -11.16 -21.23 34.30
CA LEU A 512 -11.27 -20.20 33.28
C LEU A 512 -11.31 -20.81 31.89
N GLU A 513 -10.45 -21.81 31.61
CA GLU A 513 -10.43 -22.50 30.29
C GLU A 513 -11.67 -23.38 30.09
N ASN A 514 -12.22 -23.98 31.13
CA ASN A 514 -13.46 -24.73 31.07
C ASN A 514 -14.66 -23.84 30.63
N VAL A 515 -14.69 -22.61 31.09
CA VAL A 515 -15.76 -21.65 30.71
C VAL A 515 -15.46 -20.99 29.40
N HIS A 516 -14.30 -20.35 29.25
CA HIS A 516 -14.01 -19.44 28.16
C HIS A 516 -13.28 -20.10 26.97
N GLY A 517 -12.65 -21.26 27.17
CA GLY A 517 -11.92 -21.99 26.12
C GLY A 517 -10.40 -21.98 26.31
N MET A 518 -9.75 -22.90 25.61
CA MET A 518 -8.31 -23.15 25.66
C MET A 518 -7.50 -22.15 24.83
N TYR A 519 -8.15 -21.42 23.94
CA TYR A 519 -7.52 -20.47 23.02
C TYR A 519 -8.18 -19.10 23.10
N GLN A 520 -7.38 -18.05 22.97
CA GLN A 520 -7.83 -16.65 23.01
C GLN A 520 -8.25 -16.15 21.63
N ALA A 521 -9.43 -15.56 21.53
CA ALA A 521 -9.92 -14.93 20.29
C ALA A 521 -9.45 -13.48 20.09
N GLY A 522 -8.60 -12.95 20.97
CA GLY A 522 -8.09 -11.57 20.90
C GLY A 522 -6.91 -11.38 19.95
N LEU A 523 -6.18 -12.46 19.60
CA LEU A 523 -5.11 -12.46 18.61
C LEU A 523 -5.08 -13.80 17.90
N ILE A 524 -5.45 -13.80 16.61
CA ILE A 524 -5.57 -15.01 15.80
C ILE A 524 -5.23 -14.68 14.34
N GLY A 525 -4.49 -15.54 13.65
CA GLY A 525 -4.07 -15.28 12.28
C GLY A 525 -4.57 -16.32 11.28
N PHE A 526 -4.89 -15.83 10.09
CA PHE A 526 -5.41 -16.61 8.96
C PHE A 526 -4.64 -16.26 7.69
N LYS A 527 -4.13 -17.25 6.97
CA LYS A 527 -3.60 -17.04 5.62
C LYS A 527 -4.72 -16.90 4.60
N ASN A 528 -4.41 -16.32 3.47
CA ASN A 528 -5.34 -16.30 2.34
C ASN A 528 -5.27 -17.61 1.55
N ASP A 529 -5.59 -18.72 2.20
CA ASP A 529 -5.72 -20.05 1.60
C ASP A 529 -7.11 -20.64 1.86
N GLN A 530 -7.44 -21.72 1.16
CA GLN A 530 -8.77 -22.34 1.25
C GLN A 530 -9.06 -22.88 2.66
N ASN A 531 -8.06 -23.50 3.30
CA ASN A 531 -8.23 -24.05 4.66
C ASN A 531 -8.60 -22.97 5.68
N SER A 532 -7.95 -21.82 5.63
CA SER A 532 -8.28 -20.66 6.48
C SER A 532 -9.68 -20.11 6.21
N LYS A 533 -10.09 -20.06 4.95
CA LYS A 533 -11.44 -19.61 4.57
C LYS A 533 -12.53 -20.59 5.03
N ASP A 534 -12.27 -21.87 4.97
CA ASP A 534 -13.18 -22.91 5.47
C ASP A 534 -13.33 -22.81 7.00
N ILE A 535 -12.21 -22.60 7.73
CA ILE A 535 -12.22 -22.38 9.17
C ILE A 535 -12.98 -21.11 9.53
N LEU A 536 -12.71 -19.99 8.85
CA LEU A 536 -13.41 -18.74 9.08
C LEU A 536 -14.91 -18.84 8.78
N THR A 537 -15.28 -19.58 7.74
CA THR A 537 -16.69 -19.81 7.40
C THR A 537 -17.37 -20.63 8.49
N TRP A 538 -16.75 -21.71 8.92
CA TRP A 538 -17.25 -22.54 10.01
C TRP A 538 -17.37 -21.73 11.33
N TRP A 539 -16.36 -20.95 11.69
CA TRP A 539 -16.39 -20.10 12.90
C TRP A 539 -17.46 -19.02 12.83
N LYS A 540 -17.61 -18.37 11.67
CA LYS A 540 -18.71 -17.44 11.39
C LYS A 540 -20.08 -18.09 11.64
N ASP A 541 -20.31 -19.30 11.06
CA ASP A 541 -21.60 -19.98 11.16
C ASP A 541 -21.90 -20.36 12.63
N LYS A 542 -20.89 -20.83 13.38
CA LYS A 542 -21.04 -21.08 14.81
C LYS A 542 -21.34 -19.81 15.62
N CYS A 543 -20.72 -18.71 15.29
CA CYS A 543 -21.00 -17.42 15.93
C CYS A 543 -22.38 -16.87 15.55
N LEU A 544 -22.90 -17.16 14.36
CA LEU A 544 -24.28 -16.82 13.99
C LEU A 544 -25.30 -17.62 14.80
N GLU A 545 -25.04 -18.93 15.03
CA GLU A 545 -25.88 -19.78 15.87
C GLU A 545 -25.94 -19.26 17.34
N TYR A 546 -24.77 -19.03 17.93
CA TYR A 546 -24.66 -18.54 19.32
C TYR A 546 -23.35 -17.77 19.54
N CYS A 547 -23.44 -16.57 20.08
CA CYS A 547 -22.28 -15.79 20.52
C CYS A 547 -22.73 -14.80 21.60
N LYS A 548 -22.86 -15.29 22.84
CA LYS A 548 -23.34 -14.49 24.00
C LYS A 548 -22.31 -14.52 25.13
N ASP A 549 -22.28 -13.47 25.92
CA ASP A 549 -21.46 -13.33 27.13
C ASP A 549 -22.08 -14.10 28.32
N VAL A 550 -22.62 -15.27 28.02
CA VAL A 550 -23.18 -16.24 28.96
C VAL A 550 -22.73 -17.63 28.58
N TYR A 551 -22.21 -18.40 29.56
CA TYR A 551 -21.81 -19.78 29.30
C TYR A 551 -23.03 -20.70 29.21
N ASP A 552 -23.21 -21.29 28.07
CA ASP A 552 -24.22 -22.33 27.81
C ASP A 552 -23.65 -23.70 28.22
N ILE A 553 -24.04 -24.18 29.38
CA ILE A 553 -23.50 -25.41 29.97
C ILE A 553 -23.92 -26.63 29.16
N GLU A 554 -25.15 -26.65 28.61
CA GLU A 554 -25.68 -27.80 27.87
C GLU A 554 -24.94 -28.04 26.56
N MET A 555 -24.68 -26.95 25.84
CA MET A 555 -24.00 -27.00 24.54
C MET A 555 -22.50 -26.70 24.63
N ASN A 556 -21.96 -26.48 25.83
CA ASN A 556 -20.55 -26.18 26.10
C ASN A 556 -19.99 -25.06 25.21
N ARG A 557 -20.66 -23.90 25.17
CA ARG A 557 -20.31 -22.76 24.29
C ARG A 557 -20.37 -21.42 25.05
N TRP A 558 -19.48 -20.52 24.67
CA TRP A 558 -19.38 -19.16 25.21
C TRP A 558 -18.74 -18.23 24.19
N GLY A 559 -19.39 -17.09 23.93
CA GLY A 559 -18.88 -16.07 23.03
C GLY A 559 -18.49 -16.63 21.66
N ASP A 560 -17.47 -16.05 21.09
CA ASP A 560 -16.80 -16.50 19.87
C ASP A 560 -15.61 -17.43 20.19
N GLN A 561 -15.05 -17.30 21.38
CA GLN A 561 -13.79 -17.90 21.78
C GLN A 561 -13.86 -19.39 22.02
N LYS A 562 -14.90 -19.89 22.67
CA LYS A 562 -15.01 -21.32 23.03
C LYS A 562 -15.01 -22.26 21.82
N TYR A 563 -15.48 -21.78 20.68
CA TYR A 563 -15.44 -22.52 19.42
C TYR A 563 -14.03 -22.83 18.92
N LEU A 564 -13.05 -22.00 19.27
CA LEU A 564 -11.66 -22.19 18.85
C LEU A 564 -11.08 -23.52 19.36
N ASN A 565 -11.61 -24.08 20.44
CA ASN A 565 -11.20 -25.37 20.98
C ASN A 565 -11.34 -26.51 19.95
N HIS A 566 -12.32 -26.40 19.06
CA HIS A 566 -12.62 -27.44 18.07
C HIS A 566 -11.77 -27.32 16.79
N ILE A 567 -11.13 -26.17 16.55
CA ILE A 567 -10.38 -25.94 15.31
C ILE A 567 -9.25 -26.97 15.10
N PRO A 568 -8.38 -27.27 16.12
CA PRO A 568 -7.31 -28.24 15.91
C PRO A 568 -7.80 -29.67 15.67
N ASP A 569 -9.01 -30.01 16.11
CA ASP A 569 -9.60 -31.35 15.93
C ASP A 569 -10.31 -31.49 14.58
N LEU A 570 -10.90 -30.40 14.09
CA LEU A 570 -11.71 -30.40 12.85
C LEU A 570 -10.91 -30.07 11.60
N PHE A 571 -9.81 -29.34 11.75
CA PHE A 571 -9.03 -28.81 10.62
C PHE A 571 -7.54 -29.09 10.79
N SER A 572 -6.85 -29.21 9.67
CA SER A 572 -5.39 -29.41 9.64
C SER A 572 -4.64 -28.09 9.48
N ASN A 573 -3.30 -28.18 9.58
CA ASN A 573 -2.38 -27.08 9.30
C ASN A 573 -2.54 -25.87 10.24
N ILE A 574 -2.76 -26.16 11.53
CA ILE A 574 -2.94 -25.18 12.62
C ILE A 574 -1.64 -25.08 13.43
N LYS A 575 -1.19 -23.86 13.71
CA LYS A 575 -0.12 -23.57 14.62
C LYS A 575 -0.67 -23.13 15.97
N ILE A 576 -0.33 -23.83 17.01
CA ILE A 576 -0.53 -23.37 18.39
C ILE A 576 0.75 -22.62 18.78
N MET A 577 0.61 -21.32 19.12
CA MET A 577 1.75 -20.47 19.48
C MET A 577 2.38 -20.93 20.79
N THR A 578 3.70 -21.04 20.79
CA THR A 578 4.45 -21.51 21.95
C THR A 578 5.06 -20.39 22.77
N GLN A 579 5.36 -19.27 22.15
CA GLN A 579 5.94 -18.08 22.78
C GLN A 579 4.98 -17.46 23.81
N LYS A 580 5.40 -17.44 25.09
CA LYS A 580 4.58 -16.88 26.17
C LYS A 580 4.38 -15.37 26.08
N GLY A 581 5.32 -14.66 25.46
CA GLY A 581 5.24 -13.21 25.24
C GLY A 581 4.25 -12.78 24.15
N ILE A 582 3.61 -13.73 23.45
CA ILE A 582 2.57 -13.44 22.44
C ILE A 582 1.20 -13.61 23.10
N ASN A 583 0.39 -12.56 23.04
CA ASN A 583 -0.97 -12.53 23.60
C ASN A 583 -1.00 -12.86 25.11
N THR A 584 -0.03 -12.32 25.85
CA THR A 584 -0.04 -12.39 27.33
C THR A 584 -1.16 -11.50 27.86
N ALA A 585 -1.74 -11.85 28.97
CA ALA A 585 -2.91 -11.18 29.52
C ALA A 585 -2.87 -11.15 31.05
N PRO A 586 -3.70 -10.34 31.75
CA PRO A 586 -3.71 -10.25 33.21
C PRO A 586 -3.92 -11.60 33.87
N TRP A 587 -4.79 -12.46 33.37
CA TRP A 587 -5.04 -13.81 33.92
C TRP A 587 -3.81 -14.74 33.86
N ASN A 588 -2.82 -14.46 32.99
CA ASN A 588 -1.57 -15.24 32.97
C ASN A 588 -0.58 -14.83 34.05
N LEU A 589 -0.63 -13.59 34.51
CA LEU A 589 0.35 -13.00 35.43
C LEU A 589 -0.23 -12.76 36.82
N ILE A 590 -1.50 -12.39 36.91
CA ILE A 590 -2.14 -11.97 38.15
C ILE A 590 -2.87 -13.15 38.81
N LEU A 591 -3.63 -13.93 38.02
CA LEU A 591 -4.43 -15.03 38.58
C LEU A 591 -3.64 -16.33 38.63
N ASN A 592 -2.66 -16.52 37.78
CA ASN A 592 -1.94 -17.78 37.59
C ASN A 592 -0.44 -17.62 37.93
N ASN A 593 -0.06 -17.16 39.02
CA ASN A 593 1.29 -16.81 39.55
C ASN A 593 2.49 -17.69 39.12
N HIS A 594 2.43 -18.30 37.92
CA HIS A 594 3.45 -19.23 37.41
C HIS A 594 4.44 -18.61 36.42
N SER A 595 4.18 -17.39 35.91
CA SER A 595 5.10 -16.72 34.96
C SER A 595 5.78 -15.54 35.66
N SER A 596 7.10 -15.50 35.57
CA SER A 596 7.91 -14.38 36.04
C SER A 596 7.94 -13.26 34.96
N ILE A 597 7.93 -12.02 35.45
CA ILE A 597 8.18 -10.86 34.58
C ILE A 597 9.54 -10.27 34.92
N THR A 598 10.38 -10.07 33.94
CA THR A 598 11.69 -9.44 34.07
C THR A 598 11.90 -8.37 33.02
N LYS A 599 12.72 -7.37 33.34
CA LYS A 599 13.07 -6.29 32.41
C LYS A 599 14.58 -6.16 32.33
N THR A 600 15.10 -6.17 31.11
CA THR A 600 16.46 -5.75 30.78
C THR A 600 16.39 -4.37 30.15
N GLU A 601 17.51 -3.71 29.89
CA GLU A 601 17.59 -2.29 29.44
C GLU A 601 16.42 -1.78 28.58
N SER A 602 16.00 -2.52 27.56
CA SER A 602 14.94 -2.10 26.62
C SER A 602 13.86 -3.16 26.38
N LYS A 603 13.95 -4.36 26.99
CA LYS A 603 13.07 -5.49 26.72
C LYS A 603 12.43 -6.01 27.98
N ILE A 604 11.18 -6.45 27.83
CA ILE A 604 10.41 -7.10 28.89
C ILE A 604 10.27 -8.57 28.52
N PHE A 605 10.39 -9.46 29.47
CA PHE A 605 10.30 -10.90 29.28
C PHE A 605 9.23 -11.51 30.19
N ILE A 606 8.52 -12.47 29.64
CA ILE A 606 7.64 -13.38 30.37
C ILE A 606 8.37 -14.72 30.43
N ASP A 607 8.89 -15.08 31.61
CA ASP A 607 9.88 -16.15 31.78
C ASP A 607 11.12 -15.92 30.88
N GLN A 608 11.28 -16.70 29.82
CA GLN A 608 12.39 -16.58 28.89
C GLN A 608 12.01 -15.90 27.56
N ASP A 609 10.71 -15.64 27.33
CA ASP A 609 10.18 -15.13 26.08
C ASP A 609 10.01 -13.61 26.13
N GLU A 610 10.49 -12.90 25.10
CA GLU A 610 10.28 -11.46 24.97
C GLU A 610 8.79 -11.14 24.88
N LEU A 611 8.32 -10.19 25.68
CA LEU A 611 6.94 -9.69 25.60
C LEU A 611 6.71 -8.93 24.30
N ILE A 612 5.93 -9.52 23.41
CA ILE A 612 5.57 -8.94 22.13
C ILE A 612 4.24 -8.22 22.22
N THR A 613 3.20 -8.90 22.72
CA THR A 613 1.85 -8.35 22.82
C THR A 613 1.22 -8.66 24.16
N PHE A 614 0.51 -7.67 24.71
CA PHE A 614 -0.28 -7.84 25.93
C PHE A 614 -1.74 -7.46 25.66
N HIS A 615 -2.66 -8.30 26.12
CA HIS A 615 -4.09 -8.13 26.00
C HIS A 615 -4.67 -7.50 27.29
N PHE A 616 -5.02 -6.22 27.25
CA PHE A 616 -5.59 -5.48 28.37
C PHE A 616 -7.10 -5.73 28.53
N GLY A 617 -7.52 -6.99 28.38
CA GLY A 617 -8.91 -7.40 28.61
C GLY A 617 -9.36 -6.98 29.98
N SER A 618 -10.60 -6.50 30.07
CA SER A 618 -11.23 -6.06 31.33
C SER A 618 -10.68 -4.78 31.98
N MET A 619 -9.71 -4.09 31.38
CA MET A 619 -9.33 -2.75 31.82
C MET A 619 -10.37 -1.71 31.37
N LYS A 620 -10.73 -0.77 32.25
CA LYS A 620 -11.60 0.38 31.93
C LYS A 620 -10.83 1.69 32.03
N ILE A 621 -11.08 2.57 31.07
CA ILE A 621 -10.62 3.96 31.09
C ILE A 621 -11.76 4.82 31.64
N ILE A 622 -11.58 5.41 32.83
CA ILE A 622 -12.56 6.28 33.46
C ILE A 622 -12.41 7.69 32.91
N ASN A 623 -11.19 8.16 32.84
CA ASN A 623 -10.77 9.39 32.17
C ASN A 623 -9.25 9.27 31.85
N PRO A 624 -8.60 10.27 31.24
CA PRO A 624 -7.18 10.18 30.87
C PRO A 624 -6.20 9.92 32.03
N ASN A 625 -6.61 10.09 33.27
CA ASN A 625 -5.76 9.92 34.43
C ASN A 625 -6.27 8.86 35.45
N GLU A 626 -7.47 8.33 35.27
CA GLU A 626 -8.09 7.40 36.19
C GLU A 626 -8.53 6.13 35.46
N PHE A 627 -8.23 4.98 36.01
CA PHE A 627 -8.39 3.66 35.40
C PHE A 627 -8.91 2.64 36.42
N ASP A 628 -9.65 1.64 35.93
CA ASP A 628 -9.83 0.36 36.61
C ASP A 628 -8.95 -0.67 35.87
N LEU A 629 -7.86 -1.09 36.50
CA LEU A 629 -6.87 -1.95 35.88
C LEU A 629 -7.39 -3.37 35.61
N TRP A 630 -8.35 -3.84 36.43
CA TRP A 630 -8.97 -5.16 36.32
C TRP A 630 -10.37 -5.14 36.94
N LYS A 631 -11.41 -5.07 36.10
CA LYS A 631 -12.81 -4.89 36.55
C LYS A 631 -13.49 -6.16 37.07
N GLN A 632 -12.92 -7.36 36.85
CA GLN A 632 -13.59 -8.63 37.14
C GLN A 632 -13.67 -8.86 38.64
N GLU A 633 -12.54 -8.74 39.33
CA GLU A 633 -12.43 -8.97 40.78
C GLU A 633 -11.32 -8.09 41.39
N HIS A 634 -11.29 -8.02 42.71
CA HIS A 634 -10.16 -7.42 43.43
C HIS A 634 -8.94 -8.32 43.32
N VAL A 635 -7.83 -7.76 42.84
CA VAL A 635 -6.54 -8.46 42.72
C VAL A 635 -5.43 -7.56 43.24
N GLU A 636 -4.38 -8.16 43.78
CA GLU A 636 -3.13 -7.47 44.05
C GLU A 636 -2.28 -7.49 42.77
N ILE A 637 -1.96 -6.33 42.24
CA ILE A 637 -1.13 -6.19 41.06
C ILE A 637 0.29 -5.91 41.49
N ASP A 638 1.21 -6.83 41.21
CA ASP A 638 2.63 -6.67 41.49
C ASP A 638 3.19 -5.38 40.94
N GLN A 639 4.10 -4.74 41.65
CA GLN A 639 4.75 -3.50 41.26
C GLN A 639 5.46 -3.63 39.91
N SER A 640 6.08 -4.76 39.63
CA SER A 640 6.73 -5.05 38.32
C SER A 640 5.73 -5.10 37.18
N ILE A 641 4.54 -5.68 37.36
CA ILE A 641 3.46 -5.72 36.36
C ILE A 641 2.92 -4.30 36.15
N LEU A 642 2.73 -3.55 37.24
CA LEU A 642 2.28 -2.16 37.13
C LEU A 642 3.28 -1.30 36.37
N GLU A 643 4.56 -1.35 36.73
CA GLU A 643 5.60 -0.50 36.15
C GLU A 643 5.98 -0.89 34.73
N TYR A 644 6.05 -2.21 34.42
CA TYR A 644 6.55 -2.66 33.13
C TYR A 644 5.45 -2.83 32.07
N ILE A 645 4.20 -3.06 32.48
CA ILE A 645 3.08 -3.34 31.61
C ILE A 645 2.03 -2.22 31.61
N TYR A 646 1.43 -1.92 32.79
CA TYR A 646 0.31 -1.00 32.84
C TYR A 646 0.71 0.46 32.61
N ILE A 647 1.80 0.93 33.24
CA ILE A 647 2.24 2.33 33.10
C ILE A 647 2.57 2.69 31.65
N PRO A 648 3.37 1.92 30.88
CA PRO A 648 3.62 2.21 29.46
C PRO A 648 2.34 2.26 28.62
N TYR A 649 1.39 1.37 28.87
CA TYR A 649 0.10 1.39 28.19
C TYR A 649 -0.73 2.63 28.52
N ILE A 650 -0.81 2.99 29.82
CA ILE A 650 -1.51 4.18 30.29
C ILE A 650 -0.90 5.45 29.71
N GLU A 651 0.41 5.56 29.65
CA GLU A 651 1.10 6.70 29.02
C GLU A 651 0.75 6.83 27.55
N LYS A 652 0.68 5.71 26.83
CA LYS A 652 0.27 5.71 25.43
C LYS A 652 -1.21 6.07 25.29
N ILE A 653 -2.11 5.58 26.16
CA ILE A 653 -3.53 6.00 26.23
C ILE A 653 -3.63 7.53 26.41
N ARG A 654 -2.89 8.09 27.36
CA ARG A 654 -2.89 9.53 27.63
C ARG A 654 -2.43 10.35 26.40
N ASN A 655 -1.40 9.86 25.72
CA ASN A 655 -0.95 10.47 24.47
C ASN A 655 -2.01 10.35 23.36
N THR A 656 -2.65 9.21 23.23
CA THR A 656 -3.79 9.00 22.30
C THR A 656 -4.93 9.95 22.59
N CYS A 657 -5.26 10.17 23.87
CA CYS A 657 -6.27 11.16 24.28
C CYS A 657 -5.89 12.58 23.85
N ARG A 658 -4.61 12.99 23.98
CA ARG A 658 -4.14 14.31 23.52
C ARG A 658 -4.29 14.46 22.00
N ILE A 659 -3.94 13.43 21.23
CA ILE A 659 -4.09 13.44 19.77
C ILE A 659 -5.57 13.59 19.39
N LEU A 660 -6.45 12.82 20.04
CA LEU A 660 -7.89 12.87 19.79
C LEU A 660 -8.49 14.23 20.13
N GLN A 661 -8.05 14.90 21.21
CA GLN A 661 -8.53 16.23 21.61
C GLN A 661 -8.36 17.29 20.52
N ASN A 662 -7.41 17.12 19.60
CA ASN A 662 -7.20 18.04 18.49
C ASN A 662 -8.27 17.92 17.40
N VAL A 663 -9.01 16.82 17.34
CA VAL A 663 -9.99 16.52 16.28
C VAL A 663 -11.38 16.24 16.80
N PHE A 664 -11.53 15.93 18.11
CA PHE A 664 -12.79 15.54 18.71
C PHE A 664 -12.86 15.80 20.21
N SER A 665 -14.05 16.09 20.74
CA SER A 665 -14.26 16.18 22.19
C SER A 665 -14.19 14.79 22.83
N LEU A 666 -13.37 14.62 23.86
CA LEU A 666 -13.21 13.31 24.53
C LEU A 666 -14.41 12.92 25.43
N THR A 667 -15.22 13.89 25.85
CA THR A 667 -16.29 13.63 26.83
C THR A 667 -17.22 12.47 26.43
N PRO A 668 -17.65 12.33 25.16
CA PRO A 668 -18.48 11.21 24.75
C PRO A 668 -17.78 9.85 24.71
N LEU A 669 -16.45 9.82 24.78
CA LEU A 669 -15.65 8.59 24.67
C LEU A 669 -15.43 7.92 26.02
N PHE A 670 -15.60 8.65 27.12
CA PHE A 670 -15.51 8.08 28.44
C PHE A 670 -16.88 7.55 28.87
N ALA A 671 -16.89 6.36 29.45
CA ALA A 671 -18.11 5.81 30.05
C ALA A 671 -18.64 6.85 31.05
N GLY A 672 -19.91 7.26 30.89
CA GLY A 672 -20.56 8.19 31.79
C GLY A 672 -20.33 7.80 33.25
N GLN A 673 -20.28 8.78 34.14
CA GLN A 673 -19.87 8.70 35.55
C GLN A 673 -20.02 7.31 36.15
N LEU A 674 -18.94 6.51 36.08
CA LEU A 674 -18.87 5.25 36.79
C LEU A 674 -18.92 5.60 38.27
N ASP A 675 -19.87 5.03 38.98
CA ASP A 675 -19.85 5.05 40.45
C ASP A 675 -18.50 4.46 40.85
N LYS A 676 -17.66 5.26 41.52
CA LYS A 676 -16.34 4.83 42.03
C LYS A 676 -16.43 3.61 42.93
N SER A 677 -17.58 3.36 43.55
CA SER A 677 -17.83 2.17 44.35
C SER A 677 -17.86 0.86 43.54
N SER A 678 -18.07 0.93 42.24
CA SER A 678 -18.07 -0.21 41.29
C SER A 678 -16.69 -0.54 40.71
N VAL A 679 -15.69 0.30 40.98
CA VAL A 679 -14.31 0.12 40.47
C VAL A 679 -13.57 -0.87 41.39
N LYS A 680 -13.01 -1.93 40.80
CA LYS A 680 -12.35 -3.00 41.59
C LYS A 680 -10.88 -2.71 41.89
N ASN A 681 -10.14 -2.24 40.86
CA ASN A 681 -8.69 -2.01 40.97
C ASN A 681 -8.39 -0.58 40.46
N TYR A 682 -8.79 0.40 41.26
CA TYR A 682 -8.63 1.80 40.93
C TYR A 682 -7.16 2.21 40.90
N PHE A 683 -6.77 2.86 39.83
CA PHE A 683 -5.45 3.46 39.66
C PHE A 683 -5.58 4.90 39.17
N GLN A 684 -4.91 5.81 39.85
CA GLN A 684 -4.76 7.20 39.44
C GLN A 684 -3.32 7.46 38.98
N TYR A 685 -3.16 7.89 37.73
CA TYR A 685 -1.84 8.25 37.23
C TYR A 685 -1.34 9.51 37.91
N PRO A 686 -0.11 9.51 38.48
CA PRO A 686 0.44 10.67 39.18
C PRO A 686 0.57 11.87 38.27
N THR A 687 -0.01 13.02 38.64
CA THR A 687 0.08 14.27 37.87
C THR A 687 1.41 15.01 38.08
N SER A 688 2.26 14.54 39.01
CA SER A 688 3.48 15.22 39.45
C SER A 688 4.76 14.86 38.69
N HIS A 689 4.72 14.05 37.61
CA HIS A 689 5.92 13.61 36.88
C HIS A 689 6.24 14.44 35.63
N PHE A 690 5.78 15.70 35.53
CA PHE A 690 6.24 16.65 34.51
C PHE A 690 6.77 17.93 35.19
N ARG A 691 8.04 17.91 35.49
CA ARG A 691 8.92 19.11 35.54
C ARG A 691 10.14 18.87 34.66
#